data_532a09fd4c1ad1241a2baf64a030a700
#
_entry.id   532a09fd4c1ad1241a2baf64a030a700
#
_cell.length_a   1.000
_cell.length_b   1.000
_cell.length_c   1.000
_cell.angle_alpha   90.00
_cell.angle_beta   90.00
_cell.angle_gamma   90.00
#
_symmetry.space_group_name_H-M   'P 1'
#
loop_
_entity.id
_entity.type
_entity.pdbx_description
1 polymer ?
#
loop_
_entity_poly.entity_id
_entity_poly.type
_entity_poly.pdbx_seq_one_letter_code
_entity_poly.pdbx_strand_id
1 'polypeptide(L)'
;MLPELGTFLLVLALLVALVQAVVPLAGAQRGRSSWMAVARPAALVQLALIAAAFAVLTHAFLVQDFSVRYVAENSNSLLPVMYRYSAVWGAHEGSLLLWTLVLALWTGAVAIWSRQLPAHVIARVLGVMAVVSIGFLAFLLFTSNPFARLFPVPLEGGDLNPLLQDPGLIIHPPMLYCGYVGFAVPFAFAIAALLEGRMDARWLRWTRPWTNIAWSMLTVGIALGSWWAYYELGWGGWWFWDPVENASFMPWLVGTALLHSQAVTEKRGSFASWTLLLAIAAFALSLLGTFLVRSGVLTSVHSFAADPARGLFILVFLLAVVGGSLLLYALRAPRLSLGDDPRRAFAGSSRETLLLLNNLLLTCACAMVLLGTLYPLLADALGLGKLSVGPPYFGTLFVVLMAPLVALLPFGPLTRWQREQASRPLALLAPWAALALAAGVLAWFAAPQGHWKAALGVAGAAWVLLGTVRFLWTRRAAKGRKFTAEMLGMVLAHLGVAVFLSGALLVEALSLQREVALAPGQQVQIGRYALHFDTVEELRGPNYVSDRANLQVFKDDAPVGVLHAEKRRYASGGQTLTEAAIRPGPFGDLYVALGEPLGNQAWAVRVHLKPFVRWIWLGALLMALGGLVTAADRRFRRSPEIQDG
;
A
#
# COMPACT_ATOMS: atom_id res chain seq x y z
N MET A 1 19.85 30.47 -9.29
CA MET A 1 18.57 30.96 -9.85
C MET A 1 17.50 29.89 -10.00
N LEU A 2 17.79 28.69 -10.54
CA LEU A 2 16.76 27.63 -10.66
C LEU A 2 16.22 27.11 -9.32
N PRO A 3 17.03 26.85 -8.28
CA PRO A 3 16.50 26.42 -6.98
C PRO A 3 15.59 27.46 -6.30
N GLU A 4 15.91 28.74 -6.45
CA GLU A 4 15.06 29.84 -5.95
C GLU A 4 13.71 29.86 -6.67
N LEU A 5 13.69 29.56 -7.98
CA LEU A 5 12.44 29.37 -8.72
C LEU A 5 11.61 28.21 -8.12
N GLY A 6 12.25 27.09 -7.74
CA GLY A 6 11.58 25.97 -7.07
C GLY A 6 10.87 26.39 -5.78
N THR A 7 11.56 27.11 -4.90
CA THR A 7 10.97 27.67 -3.68
C THR A 7 9.84 28.65 -4.00
N PHE A 8 10.03 29.54 -4.98
CA PHE A 8 9.00 30.50 -5.39
C PHE A 8 7.73 29.81 -5.90
N LEU A 9 7.87 28.74 -6.70
CA LEU A 9 6.75 27.93 -7.18
C LEU A 9 5.97 27.27 -6.02
N LEU A 10 6.66 26.79 -4.98
CA LEU A 10 6.01 26.23 -3.79
C LEU A 10 5.26 27.29 -2.98
N VAL A 11 5.82 28.52 -2.87
CA VAL A 11 5.13 29.65 -2.23
C VAL A 11 3.87 30.01 -3.00
N LEU A 12 3.95 30.12 -4.34
CA LEU A 12 2.77 30.37 -5.17
C LEU A 12 1.73 29.24 -5.04
N ALA A 13 2.18 27.98 -5.02
CA ALA A 13 1.28 26.83 -4.82
C ALA A 13 0.55 26.90 -3.47
N LEU A 14 1.24 27.33 -2.40
CA LEU A 14 0.62 27.55 -1.09
C LEU A 14 -0.45 28.66 -1.13
N LEU A 15 -0.15 29.80 -1.79
CA LEU A 15 -1.12 30.89 -1.93
C LEU A 15 -2.35 30.45 -2.74
N VAL A 16 -2.14 29.70 -3.84
CA VAL A 16 -3.25 29.12 -4.62
C VAL A 16 -4.06 28.12 -3.80
N ALA A 17 -3.40 27.28 -2.99
CA ALA A 17 -4.07 26.34 -2.10
C ALA A 17 -4.93 27.04 -1.05
N LEU A 18 -4.47 28.17 -0.48
CA LEU A 18 -5.25 29.00 0.44
C LEU A 18 -6.51 29.58 -0.24
N VAL A 19 -6.37 30.10 -1.45
CA VAL A 19 -7.52 30.57 -2.25
C VAL A 19 -8.48 29.42 -2.56
N GLN A 20 -7.96 28.26 -2.98
CA GLN A 20 -8.75 27.08 -3.30
C GLN A 20 -9.48 26.51 -2.07
N ALA A 21 -8.89 26.60 -0.88
CA ALA A 21 -9.55 26.18 0.36
C ALA A 21 -10.65 27.16 0.76
N VAL A 22 -10.36 28.46 0.83
CA VAL A 22 -11.24 29.45 1.43
C VAL A 22 -12.39 29.84 0.50
N VAL A 23 -12.10 30.24 -0.75
CA VAL A 23 -13.09 30.83 -1.63
C VAL A 23 -14.19 29.84 -2.05
N PRO A 24 -13.87 28.61 -2.52
CA PRO A 24 -14.90 27.65 -2.91
C PRO A 24 -15.74 27.15 -1.73
N LEU A 25 -15.10 26.90 -0.55
CA LEU A 25 -15.85 26.49 0.65
C LEU A 25 -16.82 27.56 1.11
N ALA A 26 -16.38 28.83 1.18
CA ALA A 26 -17.25 29.96 1.51
C ALA A 26 -18.34 30.16 0.44
N GLY A 27 -18.01 29.94 -0.84
CA GLY A 27 -18.95 29.97 -1.95
C GLY A 27 -20.05 28.90 -1.83
N ALA A 28 -19.66 27.67 -1.51
CA ALA A 28 -20.60 26.57 -1.29
C ALA A 28 -21.50 26.79 -0.07
N GLN A 29 -20.97 27.42 1.00
CA GLN A 29 -21.76 27.76 2.19
C GLN A 29 -22.75 28.89 1.95
N ARG A 30 -22.39 29.88 1.11
CA ARG A 30 -23.19 31.07 0.82
C ARG A 30 -24.01 30.97 -0.48
N GLY A 31 -23.96 29.86 -1.18
CA GLY A 31 -24.66 29.66 -2.47
C GLY A 31 -24.11 30.53 -3.63
N ARG A 32 -22.86 31.04 -3.53
CA ARG A 32 -22.27 31.92 -4.55
C ARG A 32 -21.57 31.09 -5.65
N SER A 33 -22.21 30.98 -6.81
CA SER A 33 -21.69 30.19 -7.94
C SER A 33 -20.34 30.65 -8.48
N SER A 34 -20.10 31.97 -8.53
CA SER A 34 -18.81 32.54 -8.98
C SER A 34 -17.64 32.15 -8.07
N TRP A 35 -17.87 32.03 -6.76
CA TRP A 35 -16.85 31.60 -5.82
C TRP A 35 -16.59 30.09 -5.91
N MET A 36 -17.65 29.30 -6.10
CA MET A 36 -17.50 27.85 -6.33
C MET A 36 -16.74 27.53 -7.62
N ALA A 37 -16.91 28.36 -8.66
CA ALA A 37 -16.24 28.18 -9.96
C ALA A 37 -14.69 28.27 -9.86
N VAL A 38 -14.14 28.90 -8.82
CA VAL A 38 -12.69 29.01 -8.59
C VAL A 38 -12.06 27.66 -8.29
N ALA A 39 -12.80 26.67 -7.77
CA ALA A 39 -12.26 25.39 -7.29
C ALA A 39 -11.44 24.63 -8.34
N ARG A 40 -11.96 24.48 -9.55
CA ARG A 40 -11.31 23.69 -10.62
C ARG A 40 -10.08 24.37 -11.19
N PRO A 41 -10.13 25.64 -11.64
CA PRO A 41 -8.93 26.31 -12.14
C PRO A 41 -7.83 26.39 -11.06
N ALA A 42 -8.16 26.69 -9.80
CA ALA A 42 -7.18 26.73 -8.72
C ALA A 42 -6.49 25.36 -8.52
N ALA A 43 -7.24 24.25 -8.57
CA ALA A 43 -6.68 22.91 -8.49
C ALA A 43 -5.69 22.60 -9.62
N LEU A 44 -6.00 23.01 -10.85
CA LEU A 44 -5.13 22.80 -12.00
C LEU A 44 -3.89 23.69 -11.96
N VAL A 45 -4.03 24.94 -11.53
CA VAL A 45 -2.88 25.86 -11.33
C VAL A 45 -1.97 25.32 -10.23
N GLN A 46 -2.52 24.86 -9.10
CA GLN A 46 -1.74 24.24 -8.03
C GLN A 46 -0.96 23.02 -8.54
N LEU A 47 -1.60 22.13 -9.31
CA LEU A 47 -0.93 20.99 -9.94
C LEU A 47 0.22 21.43 -10.84
N ALA A 48 0.02 22.44 -11.69
CA ALA A 48 1.05 22.94 -12.59
C ALA A 48 2.26 23.52 -11.83
N LEU A 49 2.01 24.28 -10.76
CA LEU A 49 3.06 24.88 -9.93
C LEU A 49 3.89 23.83 -9.20
N ILE A 50 3.24 22.83 -8.59
CA ILE A 50 3.94 21.75 -7.86
C ILE A 50 4.69 20.85 -8.85
N ALA A 51 4.11 20.53 -10.01
CA ALA A 51 4.80 19.77 -11.05
C ALA A 51 6.02 20.51 -11.59
N ALA A 52 5.93 21.82 -11.77
CA ALA A 52 7.08 22.64 -12.17
C ALA A 52 8.17 22.67 -11.07
N ALA A 53 7.80 22.80 -9.79
CA ALA A 53 8.75 22.70 -8.69
C ALA A 53 9.44 21.33 -8.64
N PHE A 54 8.70 20.25 -8.84
CA PHE A 54 9.28 18.91 -8.92
C PHE A 54 10.23 18.75 -10.10
N ALA A 55 9.89 19.31 -11.26
CA ALA A 55 10.77 19.32 -12.44
C ALA A 55 12.07 20.11 -12.20
N VAL A 56 11.99 21.23 -11.48
CA VAL A 56 13.19 22.00 -11.07
C VAL A 56 14.10 21.17 -10.17
N LEU A 57 13.56 20.45 -9.19
CA LEU A 57 14.36 19.58 -8.32
C LEU A 57 14.97 18.42 -9.11
N THR A 58 14.18 17.79 -9.99
CA THR A 58 14.67 16.73 -10.88
C THR A 58 15.83 17.22 -11.76
N HIS A 59 15.71 18.41 -12.33
CA HIS A 59 16.78 19.01 -13.10
C HIS A 59 18.05 19.21 -12.26
N ALA A 60 17.92 19.72 -11.02
CA ALA A 60 19.06 19.93 -10.12
C ALA A 60 19.81 18.61 -9.83
N PHE A 61 19.11 17.48 -9.66
CA PHE A 61 19.74 16.16 -9.52
C PHE A 61 20.44 15.71 -10.80
N LEU A 62 19.81 15.89 -11.95
CA LEU A 62 20.39 15.45 -13.24
C LEU A 62 21.66 16.21 -13.61
N VAL A 63 21.73 17.52 -13.32
CA VAL A 63 22.92 18.34 -13.55
C VAL A 63 23.88 18.36 -12.36
N GLN A 64 23.53 17.69 -11.25
CA GLN A 64 24.33 17.60 -10.03
C GLN A 64 24.68 18.97 -9.44
N ASP A 65 23.65 19.82 -9.28
CA ASP A 65 23.80 21.14 -8.63
C ASP A 65 24.02 20.98 -7.13
N PHE A 66 25.27 20.72 -6.72
CA PHE A 66 25.64 20.56 -5.32
C PHE A 66 25.51 21.84 -4.47
N SER A 67 25.15 22.97 -5.06
CA SER A 67 24.75 24.15 -4.31
C SER A 67 23.37 23.98 -3.63
N VAL A 68 22.58 22.97 -4.06
CA VAL A 68 21.36 22.53 -3.39
C VAL A 68 21.74 21.47 -2.34
N ARG A 69 21.48 21.76 -1.07
CA ARG A 69 21.84 20.86 0.03
C ARG A 69 21.33 19.43 -0.20
N TYR A 70 20.06 19.28 -0.58
CA TYR A 70 19.42 17.99 -0.79
C TYR A 70 20.11 17.17 -1.90
N VAL A 71 20.56 17.82 -2.99
CA VAL A 71 21.32 17.18 -4.07
C VAL A 71 22.71 16.76 -3.57
N ALA A 72 23.40 17.67 -2.86
CA ALA A 72 24.73 17.40 -2.32
C ALA A 72 24.77 16.26 -1.31
N GLU A 73 23.70 16.05 -0.56
CA GLU A 73 23.60 14.99 0.46
C GLU A 73 23.18 13.62 -0.11
N ASN A 74 22.60 13.57 -1.34
CA ASN A 74 21.95 12.37 -1.88
C ASN A 74 22.35 12.02 -3.32
N SER A 75 23.40 12.65 -3.87
CA SER A 75 23.89 12.36 -5.23
C SER A 75 25.36 12.75 -5.38
N ASN A 76 26.11 11.98 -6.16
CA ASN A 76 27.49 12.26 -6.51
C ASN A 76 27.76 12.01 -8.00
N SER A 77 29.00 12.36 -8.46
CA SER A 77 29.37 12.26 -9.88
C SER A 77 29.41 10.83 -10.41
N LEU A 78 29.61 9.83 -9.56
CA LEU A 78 29.68 8.41 -9.92
C LEU A 78 28.30 7.74 -9.96
N LEU A 79 27.27 8.36 -9.37
CA LEU A 79 25.93 7.79 -9.30
C LEU A 79 25.34 7.65 -10.72
N PRO A 80 24.89 6.44 -11.13
CA PRO A 80 24.25 6.22 -12.43
C PRO A 80 23.04 7.14 -12.65
N VAL A 81 22.85 7.63 -13.89
CA VAL A 81 21.83 8.64 -14.23
C VAL A 81 20.42 8.21 -13.82
N MET A 82 20.08 6.91 -13.97
CA MET A 82 18.77 6.38 -13.57
C MET A 82 18.52 6.58 -12.06
N TYR A 83 19.55 6.43 -11.24
CA TYR A 83 19.47 6.63 -9.80
C TYR A 83 19.54 8.10 -9.40
N ARG A 84 20.18 8.98 -10.19
CA ARG A 84 20.05 10.45 -10.00
C ARG A 84 18.60 10.90 -10.16
N TYR A 85 17.87 10.31 -11.13
CA TYR A 85 16.45 10.58 -11.31
C TYR A 85 15.61 10.11 -10.12
N SER A 86 15.83 8.89 -9.62
CA SER A 86 15.07 8.35 -8.49
C SER A 86 15.52 8.91 -7.13
N ALA A 87 16.76 9.40 -7.01
CA ALA A 87 17.26 10.07 -5.83
C ALA A 87 16.44 11.33 -5.47
N VAL A 88 15.73 11.93 -6.44
CA VAL A 88 14.79 13.02 -6.19
C VAL A 88 13.81 12.70 -5.07
N TRP A 89 13.40 11.45 -4.92
CA TRP A 89 12.52 11.00 -3.83
C TRP A 89 13.18 10.00 -2.87
N GLY A 90 14.50 9.82 -2.97
CA GLY A 90 15.26 8.86 -2.16
C GLY A 90 15.43 9.25 -0.70
N ALA A 91 15.23 10.53 -0.34
CA ALA A 91 15.34 11.01 1.02
C ALA A 91 14.17 11.93 1.40
N HIS A 92 14.26 12.59 2.54
CA HIS A 92 13.12 13.18 3.24
C HIS A 92 12.40 14.29 2.45
N GLU A 93 13.13 15.30 1.97
CA GLU A 93 12.57 16.51 1.37
C GLU A 93 11.87 16.22 0.04
N GLY A 94 12.56 15.50 -0.84
CA GLY A 94 12.06 15.20 -2.18
C GLY A 94 10.96 14.14 -2.17
N SER A 95 11.01 13.16 -1.26
CA SER A 95 9.92 12.19 -1.11
C SER A 95 8.62 12.86 -0.64
N LEU A 96 8.71 13.93 0.15
CA LEU A 96 7.54 14.70 0.55
C LEU A 96 7.04 15.63 -0.56
N LEU A 97 7.96 16.14 -1.39
CA LEU A 97 7.56 16.87 -2.60
C LEU A 97 6.84 15.94 -3.59
N LEU A 98 7.30 14.69 -3.75
CA LEU A 98 6.59 13.67 -4.52
C LEU A 98 5.20 13.38 -3.92
N TRP A 99 5.08 13.24 -2.60
CA TRP A 99 3.82 13.06 -1.90
C TRP A 99 2.83 14.20 -2.22
N THR A 100 3.33 15.44 -2.16
CA THR A 100 2.56 16.66 -2.45
C THR A 100 2.16 16.72 -3.92
N LEU A 101 3.04 16.32 -4.84
CA LEU A 101 2.74 16.19 -6.27
C LEU A 101 1.64 15.16 -6.53
N VAL A 102 1.70 13.98 -5.88
CA VAL A 102 0.67 12.95 -6.02
C VAL A 102 -0.68 13.45 -5.48
N LEU A 103 -0.70 14.20 -4.38
CA LEU A 103 -1.93 14.85 -3.90
C LEU A 103 -2.49 15.85 -4.91
N ALA A 104 -1.62 16.66 -5.52
CA ALA A 104 -2.02 17.60 -6.58
C ALA A 104 -2.53 16.88 -7.83
N LEU A 105 -1.93 15.75 -8.21
CA LEU A 105 -2.42 14.88 -9.30
C LEU A 105 -3.82 14.34 -9.01
N TRP A 106 -4.07 13.83 -7.80
CA TRP A 106 -5.41 13.39 -7.39
C TRP A 106 -6.41 14.54 -7.39
N THR A 107 -6.01 15.72 -6.89
CA THR A 107 -6.85 16.93 -6.88
C THR A 107 -7.20 17.37 -8.29
N GLY A 108 -6.22 17.40 -9.20
CA GLY A 108 -6.40 17.68 -10.63
C GLY A 108 -7.28 16.64 -11.32
N ALA A 109 -7.08 15.36 -11.01
CA ALA A 109 -7.89 14.27 -11.53
C ALA A 109 -9.37 14.43 -11.14
N VAL A 110 -9.65 14.72 -9.86
CA VAL A 110 -11.01 15.01 -9.38
C VAL A 110 -11.58 16.25 -10.10
N ALA A 111 -10.79 17.31 -10.28
CA ALA A 111 -11.22 18.51 -10.98
C ALA A 111 -11.61 18.24 -12.44
N ILE A 112 -10.89 17.36 -13.14
CA ILE A 112 -11.10 17.04 -14.57
C ILE A 112 -12.23 16.02 -14.76
N TRP A 113 -12.22 14.92 -14.02
CA TRP A 113 -13.09 13.76 -14.28
C TRP A 113 -14.38 13.73 -13.45
N SER A 114 -14.60 14.71 -12.56
CA SER A 114 -15.83 14.83 -11.77
C SER A 114 -16.76 15.94 -12.30
N ARG A 115 -16.88 16.09 -13.63
CA ARG A 115 -17.70 17.15 -14.25
C ARG A 115 -19.20 17.01 -13.99
N GLN A 116 -19.67 15.79 -13.74
CA GLN A 116 -21.07 15.48 -13.44
C GLN A 116 -21.49 15.83 -12.00
N LEU A 117 -20.55 16.21 -11.14
CA LEU A 117 -20.85 16.59 -9.77
C LEU A 117 -21.45 18.01 -9.71
N PRO A 118 -22.44 18.25 -8.82
CA PRO A 118 -22.94 19.58 -8.55
C PRO A 118 -21.84 20.54 -8.10
N ALA A 119 -21.94 21.81 -8.47
CA ALA A 119 -20.92 22.82 -8.20
C ALA A 119 -20.58 22.94 -6.70
N HIS A 120 -21.57 22.86 -5.81
CA HIS A 120 -21.37 22.94 -4.36
C HIS A 120 -20.65 21.71 -3.80
N VAL A 121 -20.85 20.52 -4.38
CA VAL A 121 -20.15 19.29 -3.98
C VAL A 121 -18.68 19.39 -4.36
N ILE A 122 -18.40 19.66 -5.64
CA ILE A 122 -17.03 19.71 -6.13
C ILE A 122 -16.22 20.84 -5.46
N ALA A 123 -16.86 21.98 -5.17
CA ALA A 123 -16.25 23.08 -4.45
C ALA A 123 -15.80 22.67 -3.03
N ARG A 124 -16.64 21.89 -2.32
CA ARG A 124 -16.29 21.36 -1.00
C ARG A 124 -15.19 20.31 -1.09
N VAL A 125 -15.29 19.34 -2.01
CA VAL A 125 -14.28 18.29 -2.15
C VAL A 125 -12.91 18.88 -2.47
N LEU A 126 -12.81 19.73 -3.51
CA LEU A 126 -11.55 20.37 -3.89
C LEU A 126 -11.03 21.34 -2.81
N GLY A 127 -11.94 22.02 -2.09
CA GLY A 127 -11.57 22.86 -0.97
C GLY A 127 -10.97 22.08 0.19
N VAL A 128 -11.54 20.91 0.55
CA VAL A 128 -10.98 20.04 1.59
C VAL A 128 -9.62 19.47 1.17
N MET A 129 -9.47 19.05 -0.09
CA MET A 129 -8.17 18.59 -0.60
C MET A 129 -7.12 19.72 -0.55
N ALA A 130 -7.52 20.97 -0.79
CA ALA A 130 -6.64 22.13 -0.66
C ALA A 130 -6.21 22.37 0.82
N VAL A 131 -7.10 22.17 1.80
CA VAL A 131 -6.73 22.25 3.23
C VAL A 131 -5.62 21.25 3.57
N VAL A 132 -5.73 20.02 3.07
CA VAL A 132 -4.66 19.01 3.22
C VAL A 132 -3.37 19.46 2.53
N SER A 133 -3.47 20.00 1.32
CA SER A 133 -2.35 20.49 0.53
C SER A 133 -1.60 21.64 1.22
N ILE A 134 -2.32 22.55 1.89
CA ILE A 134 -1.74 23.64 2.69
C ILE A 134 -0.79 23.07 3.77
N GLY A 135 -1.21 22.04 4.49
CA GLY A 135 -0.37 21.42 5.52
C GLY A 135 0.94 20.88 4.96
N PHE A 136 0.91 20.17 3.83
CA PHE A 136 2.12 19.63 3.21
C PHE A 136 3.00 20.70 2.56
N LEU A 137 2.42 21.71 1.92
CA LEU A 137 3.17 22.84 1.36
C LEU A 137 3.83 23.67 2.47
N ALA A 138 3.13 23.89 3.57
CA ALA A 138 3.70 24.56 4.74
C ALA A 138 4.85 23.74 5.36
N PHE A 139 4.69 22.41 5.47
CA PHE A 139 5.78 21.53 5.91
C PHE A 139 7.01 21.64 5.01
N LEU A 140 6.84 21.56 3.68
CA LEU A 140 7.93 21.71 2.73
C LEU A 140 8.64 23.05 2.85
N LEU A 141 7.92 24.15 3.00
CA LEU A 141 8.51 25.49 3.04
C LEU A 141 9.18 25.80 4.38
N PHE A 142 8.61 25.35 5.51
CA PHE A 142 9.07 25.79 6.83
C PHE A 142 9.97 24.77 7.56
N THR A 143 9.91 23.49 7.19
CA THR A 143 10.67 22.44 7.90
C THR A 143 11.54 21.59 6.98
N SER A 144 11.20 21.42 5.71
CA SER A 144 11.86 20.47 4.79
C SER A 144 11.96 20.99 3.37
N ASN A 145 12.57 22.19 3.20
CA ASN A 145 12.68 22.81 1.89
C ASN A 145 13.70 22.06 0.99
N PRO A 146 13.25 21.41 -0.10
CA PRO A 146 14.12 20.65 -0.98
C PRO A 146 15.07 21.53 -1.81
N PHE A 147 14.87 22.85 -1.80
CA PHE A 147 15.68 23.85 -2.52
C PHE A 147 16.63 24.63 -1.60
N ALA A 148 16.80 24.20 -0.33
CA ALA A 148 17.71 24.85 0.59
C ALA A 148 19.13 24.84 0.05
N ARG A 149 19.81 26.02 0.14
CA ARG A 149 21.18 26.18 -0.34
C ARG A 149 22.21 25.68 0.65
N LEU A 150 23.34 25.22 0.12
CA LEU A 150 24.52 24.82 0.88
C LEU A 150 25.71 25.71 0.48
N PHE A 151 26.34 26.33 1.47
CA PHE A 151 27.55 27.14 1.29
C PHE A 151 28.56 26.81 2.40
N PRO A 152 29.85 26.63 2.09
CA PRO A 152 30.42 26.61 0.73
C PRO A 152 29.91 25.41 -0.07
N VAL A 153 29.83 25.57 -1.40
CA VAL A 153 29.42 24.50 -2.31
C VAL A 153 30.51 23.42 -2.32
N PRO A 154 30.19 22.15 -1.98
CA PRO A 154 31.16 21.07 -2.03
C PRO A 154 31.56 20.74 -3.48
N LEU A 155 32.78 20.27 -3.68
CA LEU A 155 33.27 19.82 -4.98
C LEU A 155 32.62 18.51 -5.44
N GLU A 156 32.21 17.68 -4.47
CA GLU A 156 31.54 16.39 -4.71
C GLU A 156 30.42 16.21 -3.70
N GLY A 157 29.39 15.47 -4.09
CA GLY A 157 28.26 15.15 -3.21
C GLY A 157 28.41 13.81 -2.47
N GLY A 158 27.53 13.60 -1.52
CA GLY A 158 27.38 12.33 -0.80
C GLY A 158 26.70 11.26 -1.64
N ASP A 159 26.76 10.01 -1.20
CA ASP A 159 26.12 8.92 -1.93
C ASP A 159 24.64 8.79 -1.59
N LEU A 160 23.87 8.36 -2.58
CA LEU A 160 22.55 7.80 -2.30
C LEU A 160 22.74 6.51 -1.49
N ASN A 161 21.91 6.30 -0.47
CA ASN A 161 21.94 5.06 0.31
C ASN A 161 21.98 3.85 -0.64
N PRO A 162 22.95 2.93 -0.49
CA PRO A 162 23.11 1.75 -1.35
C PRO A 162 21.83 0.93 -1.56
N LEU A 163 21.02 0.70 -0.53
CA LEU A 163 19.72 0.04 -0.63
C LEU A 163 18.75 0.72 -1.59
N LEU A 164 18.95 2.01 -1.88
CA LEU A 164 18.13 2.80 -2.77
C LEU A 164 18.66 2.83 -4.21
N GLN A 165 19.86 2.29 -4.45
CA GLN A 165 20.46 2.19 -5.79
C GLN A 165 19.96 0.94 -6.52
N ASP A 166 18.64 0.80 -6.58
CA ASP A 166 17.91 -0.35 -7.13
C ASP A 166 16.69 0.11 -7.95
N PRO A 167 16.28 -0.64 -8.99
CA PRO A 167 15.05 -0.35 -9.74
C PRO A 167 13.79 -0.29 -8.88
N GLY A 168 13.77 -0.96 -7.71
CA GLY A 168 12.69 -0.88 -6.73
C GLY A 168 12.42 0.55 -6.28
N LEU A 169 13.47 1.36 -6.05
CA LEU A 169 13.31 2.77 -5.71
C LEU A 169 12.60 3.58 -6.82
N ILE A 170 12.78 3.22 -8.08
CA ILE A 170 12.17 3.94 -9.20
C ILE A 170 10.65 3.75 -9.20
N ILE A 171 10.17 2.53 -8.89
CA ILE A 171 8.78 2.12 -9.13
C ILE A 171 7.95 2.07 -7.84
N HIS A 172 8.51 1.49 -6.76
CA HIS A 172 7.73 1.22 -5.54
C HIS A 172 7.23 2.49 -4.84
N PRO A 173 8.06 3.51 -4.48
CA PRO A 173 7.58 4.66 -3.72
C PRO A 173 6.53 5.48 -4.47
N PRO A 174 6.67 5.79 -5.79
CA PRO A 174 5.61 6.47 -6.52
C PRO A 174 4.29 5.69 -6.55
N MET A 175 4.34 4.37 -6.72
CA MET A 175 3.14 3.53 -6.75
C MET A 175 2.47 3.46 -5.37
N LEU A 176 3.26 3.30 -4.31
CA LEU A 176 2.78 3.29 -2.93
C LEU A 176 2.09 4.63 -2.60
N TYR A 177 2.71 5.76 -2.97
CA TYR A 177 2.13 7.08 -2.73
C TYR A 177 0.85 7.30 -3.53
N CYS A 178 0.76 6.82 -4.76
CA CYS A 178 -0.49 6.89 -5.52
C CYS A 178 -1.66 6.25 -4.76
N GLY A 179 -1.45 5.11 -4.12
CA GLY A 179 -2.47 4.47 -3.30
C GLY A 179 -2.72 5.19 -1.96
N TYR A 180 -1.66 5.44 -1.26
CA TYR A 180 -1.65 5.99 0.09
C TYR A 180 -2.28 7.39 0.16
N VAL A 181 -1.83 8.29 -0.71
CA VAL A 181 -2.36 9.66 -0.86
C VAL A 181 -3.75 9.65 -1.47
N GLY A 182 -4.05 8.64 -2.30
CA GLY A 182 -5.34 8.52 -2.97
C GLY A 182 -6.53 8.43 -2.00
N PHE A 183 -6.32 7.97 -0.77
CA PHE A 183 -7.36 7.99 0.27
C PHE A 183 -7.75 9.41 0.73
N ALA A 184 -6.99 10.45 0.36
CA ALA A 184 -7.42 11.85 0.54
C ALA A 184 -8.71 12.15 -0.24
N VAL A 185 -8.98 11.45 -1.36
CA VAL A 185 -10.20 11.68 -2.15
C VAL A 185 -11.45 11.19 -1.40
N PRO A 186 -11.60 9.89 -1.00
CA PRO A 186 -12.76 9.46 -0.23
C PRO A 186 -12.88 10.19 1.11
N PHE A 187 -11.77 10.59 1.75
CA PHE A 187 -11.77 11.47 2.91
C PHE A 187 -12.41 12.81 2.58
N ALA A 188 -11.97 13.49 1.51
CA ALA A 188 -12.53 14.79 1.12
C ALA A 188 -14.03 14.70 0.79
N PHE A 189 -14.47 13.61 0.16
CA PHE A 189 -15.89 13.35 -0.05
C PHE A 189 -16.64 13.15 1.28
N ALA A 190 -16.06 12.44 2.25
CA ALA A 190 -16.68 12.25 3.56
C ALA A 190 -16.83 13.57 4.32
N ILE A 191 -15.79 14.40 4.35
CA ILE A 191 -15.83 15.73 4.98
C ILE A 191 -16.84 16.64 4.26
N ALA A 192 -16.87 16.62 2.91
CA ALA A 192 -17.82 17.41 2.15
C ALA A 192 -19.28 16.98 2.43
N ALA A 193 -19.55 15.67 2.60
CA ALA A 193 -20.86 15.16 3.00
C ALA A 193 -21.28 15.65 4.39
N LEU A 194 -20.35 15.64 5.35
CA LEU A 194 -20.58 16.18 6.69
C LEU A 194 -20.86 17.69 6.68
N LEU A 195 -20.13 18.46 5.87
CA LEU A 195 -20.35 19.91 5.70
C LEU A 195 -21.70 20.21 5.05
N GLU A 196 -22.15 19.36 4.12
CA GLU A 196 -23.43 19.52 3.45
C GLU A 196 -24.61 19.04 4.29
N GLY A 197 -24.38 18.09 5.19
CA GLY A 197 -25.43 17.44 5.97
C GLY A 197 -26.27 16.45 5.16
N ARG A 198 -25.73 15.93 4.06
CA ARG A 198 -26.38 14.93 3.18
C ARG A 198 -25.40 13.86 2.73
N MET A 199 -25.89 12.61 2.71
CA MET A 199 -25.19 11.47 2.15
C MET A 199 -26.21 10.50 1.56
N ASP A 200 -26.25 10.39 0.25
CA ASP A 200 -27.17 9.51 -0.48
C ASP A 200 -26.41 8.51 -1.37
N ALA A 201 -27.16 7.65 -2.06
CA ALA A 201 -26.58 6.66 -2.97
C ALA A 201 -25.80 7.29 -4.14
N ARG A 202 -26.13 8.54 -4.56
CA ARG A 202 -25.39 9.25 -5.63
C ARG A 202 -24.01 9.64 -5.15
N TRP A 203 -23.92 10.13 -3.90
CA TRP A 203 -22.67 10.47 -3.26
C TRP A 203 -21.69 9.30 -3.26
N LEU A 204 -22.17 8.10 -2.93
CA LEU A 204 -21.38 6.87 -2.91
C LEU A 204 -20.93 6.46 -4.32
N ARG A 205 -21.79 6.59 -5.34
CA ARG A 205 -21.42 6.32 -6.74
C ARG A 205 -20.29 7.21 -7.22
N TRP A 206 -20.24 8.47 -6.78
CA TRP A 206 -19.14 9.38 -7.11
C TRP A 206 -17.84 9.03 -6.41
N THR A 207 -17.90 8.55 -5.18
CA THR A 207 -16.72 8.26 -4.36
C THR A 207 -16.10 6.90 -4.67
N ARG A 208 -16.90 5.88 -4.94
CA ARG A 208 -16.44 4.48 -5.09
C ARG A 208 -15.34 4.27 -6.13
N PRO A 209 -15.37 4.86 -7.34
CA PRO A 209 -14.30 4.68 -8.31
C PRO A 209 -12.94 5.14 -7.76
N TRP A 210 -12.92 6.30 -7.08
CA TRP A 210 -11.72 6.86 -6.49
C TRP A 210 -11.15 5.96 -5.39
N THR A 211 -12.02 5.46 -4.51
CA THR A 211 -11.63 4.52 -3.46
C THR A 211 -11.06 3.22 -4.05
N ASN A 212 -11.68 2.66 -5.08
CA ASN A 212 -11.19 1.45 -5.75
C ASN A 212 -9.81 1.68 -6.40
N ILE A 213 -9.60 2.81 -7.08
CA ILE A 213 -8.30 3.12 -7.70
C ILE A 213 -7.23 3.30 -6.61
N ALA A 214 -7.51 4.08 -5.56
CA ALA A 214 -6.58 4.30 -4.46
C ALA A 214 -6.19 2.97 -3.79
N TRP A 215 -7.16 2.13 -3.47
CA TRP A 215 -6.94 0.82 -2.87
C TRP A 215 -6.14 -0.10 -3.80
N SER A 216 -6.42 -0.11 -5.10
CA SER A 216 -5.67 -0.92 -6.07
C SER A 216 -4.22 -0.46 -6.20
N MET A 217 -3.97 0.86 -6.25
CA MET A 217 -2.60 1.40 -6.29
C MET A 217 -1.84 1.06 -5.00
N LEU A 218 -2.51 1.16 -3.83
CA LEU A 218 -1.90 0.77 -2.56
C LEU A 218 -1.59 -0.74 -2.52
N THR A 219 -2.47 -1.59 -3.04
CA THR A 219 -2.23 -3.03 -3.15
C THR A 219 -0.99 -3.34 -3.99
N VAL A 220 -0.85 -2.69 -5.16
CA VAL A 220 0.34 -2.83 -6.00
C VAL A 220 1.58 -2.26 -5.29
N GLY A 221 1.45 -1.10 -4.65
CA GLY A 221 2.55 -0.46 -3.91
C GLY A 221 3.09 -1.36 -2.81
N ILE A 222 2.23 -1.95 -1.97
CA ILE A 222 2.62 -2.89 -0.91
C ILE A 222 3.28 -4.14 -1.53
N ALA A 223 2.69 -4.70 -2.59
CA ALA A 223 3.24 -5.88 -3.26
C ALA A 223 4.64 -5.63 -3.84
N LEU A 224 4.86 -4.47 -4.44
CA LEU A 224 6.17 -4.06 -4.97
C LEU A 224 7.21 -3.87 -3.85
N GLY A 225 6.83 -3.28 -2.71
CA GLY A 225 7.72 -3.14 -1.56
C GLY A 225 8.10 -4.50 -0.95
N SER A 226 7.12 -5.40 -0.81
CA SER A 226 7.35 -6.78 -0.38
C SER A 226 8.29 -7.54 -1.34
N TRP A 227 8.11 -7.35 -2.65
CA TRP A 227 8.98 -7.96 -3.65
C TRP A 227 10.39 -7.37 -3.61
N TRP A 228 10.51 -6.04 -3.47
CA TRP A 228 11.79 -5.35 -3.33
C TRP A 228 12.55 -5.83 -2.08
N ALA A 229 11.91 -5.86 -0.91
CA ALA A 229 12.51 -6.40 0.30
C ALA A 229 12.97 -7.86 0.15
N TYR A 230 12.24 -8.68 -0.60
CA TYR A 230 12.57 -10.07 -0.84
C TYR A 230 13.89 -10.27 -1.58
N TYR A 231 14.15 -9.50 -2.64
CA TYR A 231 15.38 -9.70 -3.41
C TYR A 231 16.55 -8.83 -2.93
N GLU A 232 16.29 -7.66 -2.32
CA GLU A 232 17.30 -6.67 -1.99
C GLU A 232 17.93 -6.89 -0.60
N LEU A 233 17.15 -7.25 0.41
CA LEU A 233 17.66 -7.32 1.79
C LEU A 233 18.56 -8.54 2.08
N GLY A 234 18.66 -9.49 1.20
CA GLY A 234 19.48 -10.70 1.39
C GLY A 234 18.94 -11.68 2.45
N TRP A 235 17.76 -11.43 3.03
CA TRP A 235 17.18 -12.25 4.10
C TRP A 235 16.27 -13.37 3.61
N GLY A 236 15.81 -13.29 2.36
CA GLY A 236 14.89 -14.26 1.75
C GLY A 236 13.49 -14.26 2.34
N GLY A 237 13.12 -13.24 3.08
CA GLY A 237 11.77 -13.00 3.57
C GLY A 237 10.99 -12.06 2.64
N TRP A 238 9.67 -12.14 2.65
CA TRP A 238 8.79 -11.30 1.83
C TRP A 238 7.95 -10.31 2.66
N TRP A 239 7.88 -10.48 3.99
CA TRP A 239 7.16 -9.61 4.92
C TRP A 239 7.76 -9.76 6.32
N PHE A 240 8.11 -8.66 6.97
CA PHE A 240 8.86 -8.67 8.23
C PHE A 240 8.06 -8.08 9.40
N TRP A 241 6.85 -7.59 9.14
CA TRP A 241 6.08 -6.81 10.12
C TRP A 241 6.86 -5.58 10.63
N ASP A 242 7.70 -5.04 9.79
CA ASP A 242 8.39 -3.78 10.06
C ASP A 242 7.38 -2.66 10.30
N PRO A 243 7.62 -1.71 11.23
CA PRO A 243 6.70 -0.62 11.51
C PRO A 243 6.29 0.19 10.27
N VAL A 244 7.14 0.33 9.26
CA VAL A 244 6.82 1.03 8.01
C VAL A 244 5.97 0.17 7.08
N GLU A 245 6.22 -1.13 7.01
CA GLU A 245 5.34 -2.08 6.34
C GLU A 245 3.93 -2.04 6.96
N ASN A 246 3.85 -2.11 8.30
CA ASN A 246 2.61 -2.02 9.06
C ASN A 246 1.89 -0.69 8.78
N ALA A 247 2.62 0.42 8.72
CA ALA A 247 2.07 1.76 8.43
C ALA A 247 1.37 1.81 7.07
N SER A 248 1.86 1.08 6.06
CA SER A 248 1.22 0.98 4.74
C SER A 248 0.04 0.01 4.74
N PHE A 249 0.11 -1.05 5.54
CA PHE A 249 -0.90 -2.11 5.60
C PHE A 249 -2.18 -1.69 6.34
N MET A 250 -2.08 -0.86 7.38
CA MET A 250 -3.22 -0.37 8.14
C MET A 250 -4.26 0.37 7.27
N PRO A 251 -3.91 1.39 6.45
CA PRO A 251 -4.87 2.03 5.56
C PRO A 251 -5.42 1.08 4.47
N TRP A 252 -4.67 0.04 4.07
CA TRP A 252 -5.16 -1.00 3.17
C TRP A 252 -6.28 -1.83 3.81
N LEU A 253 -6.14 -2.26 5.07
CA LEU A 253 -7.16 -2.99 5.82
C LEU A 253 -8.44 -2.17 5.97
N VAL A 254 -8.32 -0.91 6.42
CA VAL A 254 -9.48 -0.01 6.56
C VAL A 254 -10.05 0.37 5.20
N GLY A 255 -9.22 0.56 4.17
CA GLY A 255 -9.64 0.76 2.78
C GLY A 255 -10.46 -0.40 2.25
N THR A 256 -10.08 -1.64 2.57
CA THR A 256 -10.85 -2.85 2.22
C THR A 256 -12.22 -2.84 2.91
N ALA A 257 -12.28 -2.52 4.21
CA ALA A 257 -13.55 -2.35 4.91
C ALA A 257 -14.40 -1.22 4.30
N LEU A 258 -13.77 -0.10 3.92
CA LEU A 258 -14.43 1.03 3.28
C LEU A 258 -15.08 0.65 1.94
N LEU A 259 -14.40 -0.12 1.08
CA LEU A 259 -14.96 -0.60 -0.19
C LEU A 259 -16.26 -1.39 0.03
N HIS A 260 -16.27 -2.29 1.01
CA HIS A 260 -17.43 -3.09 1.35
C HIS A 260 -18.55 -2.25 1.99
N SER A 261 -18.21 -1.33 2.88
CA SER A 261 -19.15 -0.42 3.52
C SER A 261 -19.82 0.52 2.50
N GLN A 262 -19.04 1.09 1.57
CA GLN A 262 -19.57 1.90 0.47
C GLN A 262 -20.57 1.13 -0.40
N ALA A 263 -20.31 -0.15 -0.67
CA ALA A 263 -21.22 -0.99 -1.46
C ALA A 263 -22.56 -1.23 -0.74
N VAL A 264 -22.54 -1.42 0.59
CA VAL A 264 -23.77 -1.54 1.40
C VAL A 264 -24.52 -0.22 1.42
N THR A 265 -23.82 0.88 1.70
CA THR A 265 -24.43 2.20 1.81
C THR A 265 -25.06 2.63 0.48
N GLU A 266 -24.39 2.40 -0.66
CA GLU A 266 -24.97 2.71 -1.99
C GLU A 266 -26.23 1.90 -2.28
N LYS A 267 -26.22 0.60 -1.98
CA LYS A 267 -27.31 -0.32 -2.39
C LYS A 267 -28.46 -0.37 -1.40
N ARG A 268 -28.21 -0.08 -0.13
CA ARG A 268 -29.14 -0.31 0.98
C ARG A 268 -29.38 0.92 1.86
N GLY A 269 -28.54 1.97 1.76
CA GLY A 269 -28.58 3.11 2.67
C GLY A 269 -28.11 2.80 4.09
N SER A 270 -27.75 1.54 4.38
CA SER A 270 -27.21 1.11 5.69
C SER A 270 -25.72 1.45 5.77
N PHE A 271 -25.16 1.54 6.98
CA PHE A 271 -23.72 1.80 7.27
C PHE A 271 -23.20 3.19 6.89
N ALA A 272 -24.05 4.17 6.59
CA ALA A 272 -23.61 5.50 6.16
C ALA A 272 -22.63 6.14 7.17
N SER A 273 -22.97 6.11 8.46
CA SER A 273 -22.12 6.64 9.55
C SER A 273 -20.79 5.90 9.62
N TRP A 274 -20.82 4.58 9.51
CA TRP A 274 -19.63 3.73 9.50
C TRP A 274 -18.74 3.99 8.27
N THR A 275 -19.34 4.17 7.09
CA THR A 275 -18.65 4.52 5.85
C THR A 275 -17.88 5.83 5.96
N LEU A 276 -18.47 6.85 6.61
CA LEU A 276 -17.79 8.13 6.87
C LEU A 276 -16.59 7.95 7.80
N LEU A 277 -16.76 7.20 8.90
CA LEU A 277 -15.66 6.91 9.83
C LEU A 277 -14.52 6.14 9.15
N LEU A 278 -14.84 5.14 8.34
CA LEU A 278 -13.82 4.38 7.60
C LEU A 278 -13.07 5.24 6.58
N ALA A 279 -13.76 6.18 5.92
CA ALA A 279 -13.10 7.11 4.99
C ALA A 279 -12.16 8.08 5.72
N ILE A 280 -12.57 8.58 6.90
CA ILE A 280 -11.71 9.40 7.76
C ILE A 280 -10.53 8.57 8.27
N ALA A 281 -10.77 7.36 8.77
CA ALA A 281 -9.75 6.48 9.32
C ALA A 281 -8.71 6.05 8.27
N ALA A 282 -9.13 5.73 7.04
CA ALA A 282 -8.20 5.34 5.97
C ALA A 282 -7.17 6.45 5.67
N PHE A 283 -7.61 7.70 5.59
CA PHE A 283 -6.71 8.82 5.39
C PHE A 283 -5.94 9.19 6.65
N ALA A 284 -6.56 9.14 7.83
CA ALA A 284 -5.87 9.36 9.11
C ALA A 284 -4.70 8.40 9.31
N LEU A 285 -4.87 7.12 8.95
CA LEU A 285 -3.80 6.12 9.01
C LEU A 285 -2.72 6.37 7.95
N SER A 286 -3.07 6.91 6.77
CA SER A 286 -2.08 7.37 5.79
C SER A 286 -1.23 8.53 6.34
N LEU A 287 -1.83 9.50 7.01
CA LEU A 287 -1.11 10.59 7.68
C LEU A 287 -0.27 10.09 8.85
N LEU A 288 -0.82 9.17 9.66
CA LEU A 288 -0.08 8.54 10.76
C LEU A 288 1.17 7.81 10.25
N GLY A 289 1.04 7.04 9.17
CA GLY A 289 2.19 6.39 8.56
C GLY A 289 3.22 7.39 8.04
N THR A 290 2.78 8.51 7.46
CA THR A 290 3.69 9.61 7.07
C THR A 290 4.43 10.18 8.29
N PHE A 291 3.75 10.32 9.43
CA PHE A 291 4.38 10.71 10.70
C PHE A 291 5.41 9.67 11.16
N LEU A 292 5.02 8.40 11.24
CA LEU A 292 5.87 7.33 11.74
C LEU A 292 7.19 7.19 10.96
N VAL A 293 7.10 7.24 9.62
CA VAL A 293 8.29 7.13 8.75
C VAL A 293 9.22 8.34 8.87
N ARG A 294 8.67 9.54 9.08
CA ARG A 294 9.42 10.81 8.95
C ARG A 294 9.83 11.44 10.26
N SER A 295 9.26 11.01 11.38
CA SER A 295 9.65 11.50 12.71
C SER A 295 10.96 10.90 13.22
N GLY A 296 11.42 9.80 12.60
CA GLY A 296 12.57 9.04 13.08
C GLY A 296 12.36 8.40 14.46
N VAL A 297 11.11 8.32 14.94
CA VAL A 297 10.76 7.73 16.23
C VAL A 297 10.83 6.20 16.18
N LEU A 298 10.70 5.61 14.99
CA LEU A 298 10.72 4.16 14.80
C LEU A 298 12.10 3.66 14.39
N THR A 299 12.52 2.53 14.93
CA THR A 299 13.67 1.77 14.43
C THR A 299 13.19 0.90 13.26
N SER A 300 13.56 1.27 12.03
CA SER A 300 13.22 0.57 10.79
C SER A 300 14.31 0.79 9.76
N VAL A 301 14.50 -0.18 8.86
CA VAL A 301 15.38 -0.02 7.68
C VAL A 301 14.86 1.04 6.70
N HIS A 302 13.59 1.43 6.82
CA HIS A 302 12.91 2.43 5.99
C HIS A 302 12.80 3.80 6.68
N SER A 303 13.25 3.93 7.94
CA SER A 303 13.13 5.19 8.68
C SER A 303 14.19 6.19 8.24
N PHE A 304 13.79 7.46 8.15
CA PHE A 304 14.73 8.57 7.99
C PHE A 304 15.38 8.92 9.33
N ALA A 305 16.46 9.69 9.28
CA ALA A 305 17.10 10.18 10.49
C ALA A 305 16.11 10.94 11.40
N ALA A 306 16.27 10.78 12.71
CA ALA A 306 15.41 11.42 13.69
C ALA A 306 15.51 12.95 13.60
N ASP A 307 14.37 13.62 13.41
CA ASP A 307 14.26 15.07 13.42
C ASP A 307 12.99 15.48 14.22
N PRO A 308 13.17 15.89 15.47
CA PRO A 308 12.06 16.23 16.35
C PRO A 308 11.18 17.37 15.82
N ALA A 309 11.76 18.36 15.11
CA ALA A 309 11.00 19.49 14.59
C ALA A 309 10.05 19.05 13.47
N ARG A 310 10.54 18.20 12.58
CA ARG A 310 9.73 17.58 11.52
C ARG A 310 8.64 16.68 12.11
N GLY A 311 8.99 15.86 13.09
CA GLY A 311 8.05 15.00 13.80
C GLY A 311 6.92 15.79 14.45
N LEU A 312 7.26 16.86 15.19
CA LEU A 312 6.27 17.71 15.86
C LEU A 312 5.30 18.38 14.87
N PHE A 313 5.81 18.92 13.75
CA PHE A 313 4.96 19.55 12.75
C PHE A 313 3.93 18.56 12.20
N ILE A 314 4.37 17.35 11.77
CA ILE A 314 3.47 16.35 11.21
C ILE A 314 2.47 15.86 12.27
N LEU A 315 2.89 15.72 13.53
CA LEU A 315 2.00 15.33 14.63
C LEU A 315 0.91 16.38 14.86
N VAL A 316 1.25 17.68 14.90
CA VAL A 316 0.27 18.76 15.03
C VAL A 316 -0.68 18.78 13.82
N PHE A 317 -0.15 18.60 12.62
CA PHE A 317 -0.98 18.52 11.42
C PHE A 317 -1.92 17.30 11.44
N LEU A 318 -1.43 16.13 11.84
CA LEU A 318 -2.24 14.93 12.05
C LEU A 318 -3.38 15.17 13.05
N LEU A 319 -3.05 15.75 14.21
CA LEU A 319 -4.05 16.07 15.25
C LEU A 319 -5.08 17.07 14.74
N ALA A 320 -4.69 18.08 13.98
CA ALA A 320 -5.60 19.06 13.41
C ALA A 320 -6.56 18.42 12.38
N VAL A 321 -6.03 17.62 11.47
CA VAL A 321 -6.83 16.94 10.42
C VAL A 321 -7.76 15.90 11.04
N VAL A 322 -7.23 14.99 11.86
CA VAL A 322 -8.00 13.88 12.45
C VAL A 322 -8.95 14.42 13.51
N GLY A 323 -8.46 15.24 14.45
CA GLY A 323 -9.29 15.84 15.51
C GLY A 323 -10.41 16.71 14.94
N GLY A 324 -10.09 17.57 13.97
CA GLY A 324 -11.08 18.39 13.26
C GLY A 324 -12.13 17.55 12.51
N SER A 325 -11.71 16.47 11.86
CA SER A 325 -12.61 15.56 11.16
C SER A 325 -13.53 14.79 12.09
N LEU A 326 -13.00 14.26 13.20
CA LEU A 326 -13.79 13.56 14.22
C LEU A 326 -14.73 14.48 14.96
N LEU A 327 -14.30 15.72 15.26
CA LEU A 327 -15.17 16.75 15.83
C LEU A 327 -16.32 17.08 14.87
N LEU A 328 -16.00 17.32 13.60
CA LEU A 328 -17.03 17.57 12.57
C LEU A 328 -17.98 16.38 12.45
N TYR A 329 -17.45 15.15 12.48
CA TYR A 329 -18.26 13.95 12.49
C TYR A 329 -19.20 13.90 13.71
N ALA A 330 -18.71 14.12 14.92
CA ALA A 330 -19.51 14.10 16.15
C ALA A 330 -20.64 15.13 16.11
N LEU A 331 -20.38 16.34 15.56
CA LEU A 331 -21.35 17.42 15.48
C LEU A 331 -22.39 17.25 14.36
N ARG A 332 -22.03 16.59 13.25
CA ARG A 332 -22.82 16.56 12.02
C ARG A 332 -23.42 15.20 11.68
N ALA A 333 -22.77 14.09 12.04
CA ALA A 333 -23.26 12.75 11.71
C ALA A 333 -24.68 12.45 12.29
N PRO A 334 -25.05 12.90 13.50
CA PRO A 334 -26.40 12.72 13.99
C PRO A 334 -27.49 13.45 13.16
N ARG A 335 -27.08 14.53 12.48
CA ARG A 335 -27.98 15.35 11.62
C ARG A 335 -28.10 14.80 10.18
N LEU A 336 -27.18 13.94 9.77
CA LEU A 336 -27.35 13.17 8.55
C LEU A 336 -28.53 12.26 8.82
N SER A 337 -29.74 12.66 8.41
CA SER A 337 -30.99 11.97 8.74
C SER A 337 -30.98 10.53 8.25
N LEU A 338 -30.37 9.70 9.09
CA LEU A 338 -30.33 8.26 9.00
C LEU A 338 -31.60 7.73 9.71
N GLY A 339 -32.76 8.39 9.45
CA GLY A 339 -34.01 8.04 10.11
C GLY A 339 -34.26 6.54 10.06
N ASP A 340 -35.01 6.03 11.01
CA ASP A 340 -35.50 4.65 11.09
C ASP A 340 -36.37 4.29 9.87
N ASP A 341 -35.73 4.23 8.68
CA ASP A 341 -36.39 3.71 7.49
C ASP A 341 -36.44 2.18 7.63
N PRO A 342 -37.65 1.59 7.76
CA PRO A 342 -37.82 0.14 7.86
C PRO A 342 -37.14 -0.63 6.71
N ARG A 343 -36.89 0.03 5.57
CA ARG A 343 -36.17 -0.55 4.42
C ARG A 343 -34.69 -0.78 4.70
N ARG A 344 -34.12 -0.14 5.74
CA ARG A 344 -32.73 -0.29 6.17
C ARG A 344 -32.53 -1.45 7.16
N ALA A 345 -33.61 -1.95 7.76
CA ALA A 345 -33.56 -3.07 8.68
C ALA A 345 -33.12 -4.35 7.95
N PHE A 346 -32.27 -5.12 8.59
CA PHE A 346 -31.76 -6.39 8.07
C PHE A 346 -31.69 -7.46 9.16
N ALA A 347 -31.87 -8.73 8.75
CA ALA A 347 -31.80 -9.88 9.65
C ALA A 347 -30.37 -10.34 9.88
N GLY A 348 -30.10 -11.01 11.00
CA GLY A 348 -28.78 -11.52 11.37
C GLY A 348 -28.13 -12.47 10.36
N SER A 349 -28.93 -13.12 9.49
CA SER A 349 -28.43 -13.99 8.42
C SER A 349 -28.28 -13.31 7.05
N SER A 350 -28.44 -11.98 6.98
CA SER A 350 -28.38 -11.21 5.74
C SER A 350 -26.95 -10.98 5.21
N ARG A 351 -26.85 -10.51 3.94
CA ARG A 351 -25.57 -10.07 3.37
C ARG A 351 -24.99 -8.88 4.13
N GLU A 352 -25.84 -7.97 4.61
CA GLU A 352 -25.44 -6.82 5.42
C GLU A 352 -24.69 -7.26 6.68
N THR A 353 -25.20 -8.29 7.39
CA THR A 353 -24.53 -8.83 8.57
C THR A 353 -23.15 -9.42 8.25
N LEU A 354 -23.05 -10.18 7.15
CA LEU A 354 -21.75 -10.73 6.73
C LEU A 354 -20.74 -9.62 6.38
N LEU A 355 -21.20 -8.54 5.72
CA LEU A 355 -20.35 -7.39 5.40
C LEU A 355 -20.02 -6.55 6.64
N LEU A 356 -20.90 -6.50 7.64
CA LEU A 356 -20.61 -5.89 8.94
C LEU A 356 -19.51 -6.67 9.67
N LEU A 357 -19.61 -8.00 9.72
CA LEU A 357 -18.59 -8.87 10.32
C LEU A 357 -17.26 -8.75 9.59
N ASN A 358 -17.28 -8.72 8.25
CA ASN A 358 -16.08 -8.45 7.45
C ASN A 358 -15.41 -7.11 7.84
N ASN A 359 -16.18 -6.04 7.93
CA ASN A 359 -15.67 -4.72 8.31
C ASN A 359 -15.13 -4.72 9.74
N LEU A 360 -15.82 -5.39 10.66
CA LEU A 360 -15.37 -5.50 12.06
C LEU A 360 -14.05 -6.27 12.16
N LEU A 361 -13.91 -7.41 11.49
CA LEU A 361 -12.68 -8.22 11.51
C LEU A 361 -11.50 -7.44 10.91
N LEU A 362 -11.71 -6.75 9.79
CA LEU A 362 -10.68 -5.91 9.16
C LEU A 362 -10.25 -4.73 10.05
N THR A 363 -11.21 -4.07 10.71
CA THR A 363 -10.88 -2.96 11.61
C THR A 363 -10.25 -3.44 12.91
N CYS A 364 -10.64 -4.61 13.44
CA CYS A 364 -9.95 -5.24 14.56
C CYS A 364 -8.51 -5.65 14.20
N ALA A 365 -8.30 -6.19 13.00
CA ALA A 365 -6.96 -6.49 12.52
C ALA A 365 -6.11 -5.22 12.37
N CYS A 366 -6.68 -4.14 11.85
CA CYS A 366 -6.01 -2.85 11.79
C CYS A 366 -5.65 -2.33 13.19
N ALA A 367 -6.58 -2.40 14.14
CA ALA A 367 -6.35 -1.97 15.53
C ALA A 367 -5.25 -2.81 16.21
N MET A 368 -5.23 -4.11 15.97
CA MET A 368 -4.19 -5.02 16.45
C MET A 368 -2.80 -4.66 15.89
N VAL A 369 -2.73 -4.38 14.57
CA VAL A 369 -1.47 -3.95 13.92
C VAL A 369 -1.04 -2.59 14.46
N LEU A 370 -1.96 -1.64 14.61
CA LEU A 370 -1.69 -0.31 15.17
C LEU A 370 -1.15 -0.40 16.59
N LEU A 371 -1.81 -1.18 17.45
CA LEU A 371 -1.39 -1.39 18.83
C LEU A 371 0.02 -1.99 18.90
N GLY A 372 0.28 -3.08 18.17
CA GLY A 372 1.59 -3.72 18.15
C GLY A 372 2.70 -2.81 17.60
N THR A 373 2.37 -1.93 16.66
CA THR A 373 3.33 -0.99 16.07
C THR A 373 3.64 0.20 16.99
N LEU A 374 2.63 0.73 17.69
CA LEU A 374 2.80 1.91 18.56
C LEU A 374 3.17 1.54 20.00
N TYR A 375 2.88 0.33 20.46
CA TYR A 375 3.11 -0.09 21.83
C TYR A 375 4.58 0.06 22.28
N PRO A 376 5.59 -0.34 21.47
CA PRO A 376 7.00 -0.12 21.84
C PRO A 376 7.34 1.34 22.08
N LEU A 377 6.79 2.25 21.24
CA LEU A 377 7.01 3.70 21.38
C LEU A 377 6.37 4.25 22.64
N LEU A 378 5.16 3.81 22.93
CA LEU A 378 4.46 4.25 24.14
C LEU A 378 5.16 3.76 25.41
N ALA A 379 5.63 2.51 25.40
CA ALA A 379 6.36 1.93 26.52
C ALA A 379 7.68 2.68 26.79
N ASP A 380 8.44 3.00 25.74
CA ASP A 380 9.69 3.77 25.84
C ASP A 380 9.40 5.20 26.34
N ALA A 381 8.39 5.88 25.81
CA ALA A 381 8.00 7.22 26.23
C ALA A 381 7.52 7.29 27.69
N LEU A 382 6.91 6.22 28.21
CA LEU A 382 6.47 6.09 29.60
C LEU A 382 7.57 5.59 30.56
N GLY A 383 8.78 5.33 30.06
CA GLY A 383 9.89 4.80 30.87
C GLY A 383 9.71 3.34 31.33
N LEU A 384 8.82 2.58 30.66
CA LEU A 384 8.57 1.15 30.96
C LEU A 384 9.64 0.20 30.39
N GLY A 385 10.66 0.77 29.74
CA GLY A 385 11.75 0.04 29.11
C GLY A 385 11.56 -0.19 27.62
N LYS A 386 12.64 -0.64 26.97
CA LYS A 386 12.62 -0.93 25.52
C LYS A 386 12.00 -2.30 25.28
N LEU A 387 10.86 -2.31 24.63
CA LEU A 387 10.14 -3.51 24.21
C LEU A 387 10.22 -3.67 22.70
N SER A 388 10.22 -4.91 22.22
CA SER A 388 10.14 -5.24 20.81
C SER A 388 8.92 -6.11 20.55
N VAL A 389 8.13 -5.73 19.57
CA VAL A 389 6.98 -6.51 19.09
C VAL A 389 7.29 -6.97 17.67
N GLY A 390 7.34 -8.29 17.49
CA GLY A 390 7.82 -8.89 16.24
C GLY A 390 6.82 -9.84 15.59
N PRO A 391 7.28 -10.59 14.55
CA PRO A 391 6.46 -11.48 13.74
C PRO A 391 5.58 -12.49 14.53
N PRO A 392 6.01 -13.05 15.68
CA PRO A 392 5.14 -13.98 16.44
C PRO A 392 3.84 -13.35 16.93
N TYR A 393 3.89 -12.08 17.38
CA TYR A 393 2.70 -11.33 17.80
C TYR A 393 1.79 -11.07 16.60
N PHE A 394 2.32 -10.41 15.58
CA PHE A 394 1.53 -10.00 14.42
C PHE A 394 0.98 -11.21 13.65
N GLY A 395 1.83 -12.19 13.33
CA GLY A 395 1.45 -13.35 12.52
C GLY A 395 0.39 -14.20 13.19
N THR A 396 0.52 -14.48 14.50
CA THR A 396 -0.44 -15.31 15.23
C THR A 396 -1.79 -14.62 15.33
N LEU A 397 -1.83 -13.38 15.79
CA LEU A 397 -3.09 -12.65 15.99
C LEU A 397 -3.77 -12.34 14.65
N PHE A 398 -2.98 -12.04 13.60
CA PHE A 398 -3.53 -11.81 12.28
C PHE A 398 -4.23 -13.05 11.71
N VAL A 399 -3.64 -14.23 11.87
CA VAL A 399 -4.28 -15.50 11.45
C VAL A 399 -5.58 -15.74 12.21
N VAL A 400 -5.60 -15.51 13.53
CA VAL A 400 -6.82 -15.67 14.36
C VAL A 400 -7.95 -14.77 13.88
N LEU A 401 -7.65 -13.51 13.50
CA LEU A 401 -8.64 -12.55 13.01
C LEU A 401 -9.05 -12.83 11.56
N MET A 402 -8.13 -13.30 10.71
CA MET A 402 -8.39 -13.50 9.28
C MET A 402 -9.00 -14.86 8.97
N ALA A 403 -8.79 -15.89 9.79
CA ALA A 403 -9.39 -17.20 9.56
C ALA A 403 -10.94 -17.15 9.50
N PRO A 404 -11.66 -16.51 10.44
CA PRO A 404 -13.11 -16.33 10.32
C PRO A 404 -13.51 -15.48 9.12
N LEU A 405 -12.72 -14.47 8.74
CA LEU A 405 -12.97 -13.66 7.55
C LEU A 405 -12.90 -14.51 6.29
N VAL A 406 -11.86 -15.33 6.12
CA VAL A 406 -11.71 -16.26 5.00
C VAL A 406 -12.85 -17.28 4.97
N ALA A 407 -13.26 -17.80 6.14
CA ALA A 407 -14.39 -18.72 6.25
C ALA A 407 -15.72 -18.08 5.79
N LEU A 408 -15.94 -16.79 6.08
CA LEU A 408 -17.16 -16.06 5.71
C LEU A 408 -17.15 -15.57 4.24
N LEU A 409 -15.99 -15.45 3.61
CA LEU A 409 -15.83 -14.79 2.31
C LEU A 409 -16.73 -15.40 1.20
N PRO A 410 -16.84 -16.72 0.97
CA PRO A 410 -17.70 -17.30 -0.05
C PRO A 410 -19.20 -17.11 0.20
N PHE A 411 -19.61 -16.88 1.46
CA PHE A 411 -21.02 -16.66 1.79
C PHE A 411 -21.52 -15.32 1.28
N GLY A 412 -20.73 -14.25 1.38
CA GLY A 412 -21.14 -12.88 1.05
C GLY A 412 -21.80 -12.75 -0.33
N PRO A 413 -21.17 -13.19 -1.44
CA PRO A 413 -21.75 -13.11 -2.78
C PRO A 413 -23.01 -13.95 -2.98
N LEU A 414 -23.18 -15.04 -2.25
CA LEU A 414 -24.31 -15.98 -2.37
C LEU A 414 -25.49 -15.62 -1.49
N THR A 415 -25.30 -14.86 -0.42
CA THR A 415 -26.35 -14.43 0.51
C THR A 415 -27.17 -13.27 -0.05
N ARG A 416 -28.47 -13.24 0.24
CA ARG A 416 -29.40 -12.17 -0.16
C ARG A 416 -29.29 -10.96 0.77
N TRP A 417 -29.70 -9.83 0.26
CA TRP A 417 -29.89 -8.60 1.02
C TRP A 417 -31.10 -8.68 1.95
N GLN A 418 -31.08 -7.97 3.05
CA GLN A 418 -32.10 -7.81 4.10
C GLN A 418 -32.41 -9.10 4.86
N ARG A 419 -32.82 -10.14 4.19
CA ARG A 419 -33.21 -11.42 4.81
C ARG A 419 -32.73 -12.60 4.00
N GLU A 420 -32.14 -13.55 4.67
CA GLU A 420 -31.70 -14.82 4.10
C GLU A 420 -32.06 -15.96 5.07
N GLN A 421 -32.42 -17.09 4.53
CA GLN A 421 -32.47 -18.34 5.32
C GLN A 421 -31.07 -18.94 5.35
N ALA A 422 -30.42 -18.96 6.50
CA ALA A 422 -29.04 -19.41 6.65
C ALA A 422 -28.78 -20.82 6.08
N SER A 423 -29.81 -21.70 6.15
CA SER A 423 -29.77 -23.06 5.58
C SER A 423 -29.49 -23.08 4.08
N ARG A 424 -29.97 -22.08 3.32
CA ARG A 424 -29.77 -22.03 1.86
C ARG A 424 -28.30 -21.82 1.44
N PRO A 425 -27.58 -20.79 1.86
CA PRO A 425 -26.16 -20.64 1.52
C PRO A 425 -25.30 -21.76 2.13
N LEU A 426 -25.65 -22.30 3.32
CA LEU A 426 -24.97 -23.44 3.90
C LEU A 426 -25.12 -24.69 3.02
N ALA A 427 -26.35 -25.05 2.60
CA ALA A 427 -26.57 -26.19 1.71
C ALA A 427 -25.90 -26.02 0.35
N LEU A 428 -25.87 -24.78 -0.19
CA LEU A 428 -25.18 -24.48 -1.46
C LEU A 428 -23.67 -24.65 -1.39
N LEU A 429 -23.06 -24.37 -0.24
CA LEU A 429 -21.61 -24.37 -0.04
C LEU A 429 -21.09 -25.66 0.60
N ALA A 430 -21.92 -26.45 1.26
CA ALA A 430 -21.50 -27.66 1.98
C ALA A 430 -20.67 -28.64 1.14
N PRO A 431 -21.06 -29.02 -0.10
CA PRO A 431 -20.25 -29.95 -0.89
C PRO A 431 -18.88 -29.32 -1.29
N TRP A 432 -18.82 -28.01 -1.51
CA TRP A 432 -17.60 -27.29 -1.82
C TRP A 432 -16.69 -27.15 -0.61
N ALA A 433 -17.28 -26.98 0.58
CA ALA A 433 -16.56 -27.01 1.86
C ALA A 433 -15.91 -28.38 2.09
N ALA A 434 -16.64 -29.48 1.83
CA ALA A 434 -16.10 -30.82 1.93
C ALA A 434 -14.90 -31.03 0.99
N LEU A 435 -14.99 -30.54 -0.25
CA LEU A 435 -13.87 -30.61 -1.21
C LEU A 435 -12.67 -29.76 -0.74
N ALA A 436 -12.91 -28.57 -0.21
CA ALA A 436 -11.85 -27.70 0.30
C ALA A 436 -11.15 -28.33 1.52
N LEU A 437 -11.92 -28.91 2.44
CA LEU A 437 -11.37 -29.64 3.59
C LEU A 437 -10.59 -30.87 3.15
N ALA A 438 -11.10 -31.65 2.19
CA ALA A 438 -10.39 -32.81 1.63
C ALA A 438 -9.05 -32.37 0.99
N ALA A 439 -9.01 -31.25 0.26
CA ALA A 439 -7.78 -30.70 -0.29
C ALA A 439 -6.78 -30.31 0.84
N GLY A 440 -7.27 -29.72 1.93
CA GLY A 440 -6.44 -29.42 3.11
C GLY A 440 -5.90 -30.67 3.79
N VAL A 441 -6.71 -31.72 3.94
CA VAL A 441 -6.26 -33.01 4.49
C VAL A 441 -5.20 -33.66 3.59
N LEU A 442 -5.37 -33.63 2.27
CA LEU A 442 -4.35 -34.11 1.33
C LEU A 442 -3.05 -33.31 1.46
N ALA A 443 -3.15 -31.99 1.60
CA ALA A 443 -1.97 -31.14 1.81
C ALA A 443 -1.26 -31.42 3.14
N TRP A 444 -2.02 -31.75 4.20
CA TRP A 444 -1.44 -32.17 5.47
C TRP A 444 -0.51 -33.39 5.32
N PHE A 445 -0.97 -34.42 4.61
CA PHE A 445 -0.17 -35.64 4.39
C PHE A 445 0.94 -35.46 3.37
N ALA A 446 0.77 -34.55 2.40
CA ALA A 446 1.79 -34.27 1.38
C ALA A 446 2.96 -33.42 1.88
N ALA A 447 2.76 -32.64 2.93
CA ALA A 447 3.78 -31.71 3.48
C ALA A 447 4.50 -32.35 4.68
N PRO A 448 5.76 -32.75 4.56
CA PRO A 448 6.51 -33.43 5.63
C PRO A 448 6.79 -32.52 6.84
N GLN A 449 6.86 -31.20 6.63
CA GLN A 449 7.09 -30.18 7.66
C GLN A 449 6.05 -29.07 7.56
N GLY A 450 5.63 -28.48 8.70
CA GLY A 450 4.65 -27.38 8.70
C GLY A 450 3.24 -27.77 8.27
N HIS A 451 2.86 -29.00 8.55
CA HIS A 451 1.62 -29.65 8.09
C HIS A 451 0.37 -28.78 8.26
N TRP A 452 0.17 -28.17 9.43
CA TRP A 452 -1.05 -27.42 9.70
C TRP A 452 -1.13 -26.12 8.86
N LYS A 453 0.00 -25.45 8.57
CA LYS A 453 0.01 -24.26 7.72
C LYS A 453 -0.27 -24.61 6.27
N ALA A 454 0.30 -25.72 5.76
CA ALA A 454 -0.01 -26.23 4.44
C ALA A 454 -1.48 -26.62 4.30
N ALA A 455 -2.01 -27.37 5.27
CA ALA A 455 -3.41 -27.75 5.30
C ALA A 455 -4.35 -26.54 5.33
N LEU A 456 -4.08 -25.55 6.20
CA LEU A 456 -4.88 -24.34 6.32
C LEU A 456 -4.81 -23.49 5.05
N GLY A 457 -3.60 -23.35 4.46
CA GLY A 457 -3.38 -22.60 3.24
C GLY A 457 -4.14 -23.18 2.05
N VAL A 458 -4.02 -24.48 1.83
CA VAL A 458 -4.70 -25.17 0.73
C VAL A 458 -6.21 -25.23 0.96
N ALA A 459 -6.67 -25.55 2.17
CA ALA A 459 -8.10 -25.57 2.48
C ALA A 459 -8.74 -24.19 2.32
N GLY A 460 -8.11 -23.12 2.85
CA GLY A 460 -8.61 -21.76 2.75
C GLY A 460 -8.62 -21.25 1.31
N ALA A 461 -7.57 -21.49 0.56
CA ALA A 461 -7.50 -21.11 -0.85
C ALA A 461 -8.51 -21.87 -1.72
N ALA A 462 -8.62 -23.19 -1.53
CA ALA A 462 -9.62 -24.01 -2.20
C ALA A 462 -11.05 -23.57 -1.84
N TRP A 463 -11.31 -23.24 -0.58
CA TRP A 463 -12.59 -22.73 -0.12
C TRP A 463 -13.01 -21.44 -0.83
N VAL A 464 -12.12 -20.45 -0.89
CA VAL A 464 -12.39 -19.17 -1.58
C VAL A 464 -12.55 -19.38 -3.08
N LEU A 465 -11.68 -20.17 -3.71
CA LEU A 465 -11.75 -20.51 -5.14
C LEU A 465 -13.08 -21.21 -5.48
N LEU A 466 -13.39 -22.30 -4.78
CA LEU A 466 -14.59 -23.12 -5.02
C LEU A 466 -15.87 -22.32 -4.73
N GLY A 467 -15.89 -21.49 -3.70
CA GLY A 467 -17.00 -20.58 -3.40
C GLY A 467 -17.21 -19.54 -4.52
N THR A 468 -16.13 -19.02 -5.08
CA THR A 468 -16.17 -18.09 -6.23
C THR A 468 -16.70 -18.79 -7.49
N VAL A 469 -16.24 -20.01 -7.77
CA VAL A 469 -16.75 -20.84 -8.87
C VAL A 469 -18.24 -21.13 -8.69
N ARG A 470 -18.67 -21.47 -7.46
CA ARG A 470 -20.09 -21.70 -7.14
C ARG A 470 -20.94 -20.46 -7.38
N PHE A 471 -20.43 -19.27 -7.01
CA PHE A 471 -21.09 -18.01 -7.32
C PHE A 471 -21.26 -17.80 -8.83
N LEU A 472 -20.19 -18.00 -9.61
CA LEU A 472 -20.23 -17.87 -11.08
C LEU A 472 -21.24 -18.84 -11.69
N TRP A 473 -21.27 -20.07 -11.24
CA TRP A 473 -22.23 -21.07 -11.70
C TRP A 473 -23.67 -20.65 -11.42
N THR A 474 -23.94 -20.19 -10.19
CA THR A 474 -25.28 -19.70 -9.81
C THR A 474 -25.71 -18.51 -10.70
N ARG A 475 -24.77 -17.65 -11.07
CA ARG A 475 -25.05 -16.49 -11.94
C ARG A 475 -25.30 -16.86 -13.38
N ARG A 476 -24.56 -17.83 -13.94
CA ARG A 476 -24.79 -18.35 -15.30
C ARG A 476 -26.14 -19.03 -15.42
N ALA A 477 -26.57 -19.79 -14.42
CA ALA A 477 -27.86 -20.46 -14.39
C ALA A 477 -29.06 -19.48 -14.35
N ALA A 478 -28.85 -18.24 -13.88
CA ALA A 478 -29.88 -17.21 -13.79
C ALA A 478 -30.02 -16.48 -15.14
N LYS A 479 -30.92 -16.99 -16.03
CA LYS A 479 -31.19 -16.38 -17.34
C LYS A 479 -31.49 -14.87 -17.24
N GLY A 480 -30.95 -14.06 -18.18
CA GLY A 480 -31.23 -12.64 -18.29
C GLY A 480 -30.44 -11.69 -17.36
N ARG A 481 -29.59 -12.17 -16.46
CA ARG A 481 -28.80 -11.31 -15.58
C ARG A 481 -27.43 -10.98 -16.21
N LYS A 482 -27.22 -9.70 -16.56
CA LYS A 482 -25.95 -9.20 -17.09
C LYS A 482 -24.82 -9.34 -16.06
N PHE A 483 -23.65 -9.75 -16.52
CA PHE A 483 -22.41 -9.75 -15.74
C PHE A 483 -21.80 -8.34 -15.78
N THR A 484 -21.74 -7.65 -14.64
CA THR A 484 -21.24 -6.27 -14.56
C THR A 484 -19.74 -6.23 -14.28
N ALA A 485 -19.08 -5.10 -14.58
CA ALA A 485 -17.66 -4.91 -14.25
C ALA A 485 -17.41 -4.99 -12.73
N GLU A 486 -18.33 -4.47 -11.90
CA GLU A 486 -18.26 -4.64 -10.44
C GLU A 486 -18.22 -6.12 -10.02
N MET A 487 -19.03 -6.97 -10.66
CA MET A 487 -19.02 -8.42 -10.36
C MET A 487 -17.74 -9.09 -10.84
N LEU A 488 -17.25 -8.74 -12.01
CA LEU A 488 -15.97 -9.26 -12.51
C LEU A 488 -14.82 -8.83 -11.61
N GLY A 489 -14.81 -7.56 -11.21
CA GLY A 489 -13.80 -7.05 -10.28
C GLY A 489 -13.82 -7.76 -8.93
N MET A 490 -15.01 -8.00 -8.36
CA MET A 490 -15.16 -8.80 -7.14
C MET A 490 -14.62 -10.23 -7.33
N VAL A 491 -14.93 -10.90 -8.44
CA VAL A 491 -14.43 -12.26 -8.73
C VAL A 491 -12.92 -12.27 -8.82
N LEU A 492 -12.33 -11.32 -9.54
CA LEU A 492 -10.87 -11.21 -9.67
C LEU A 492 -10.21 -10.94 -8.31
N ALA A 493 -10.77 -10.04 -7.51
CA ALA A 493 -10.23 -9.74 -6.18
C ALA A 493 -10.28 -10.95 -5.24
N HIS A 494 -11.39 -11.69 -5.22
CA HIS A 494 -11.51 -12.90 -4.39
C HIS A 494 -10.63 -14.04 -4.89
N LEU A 495 -10.46 -14.21 -6.20
CA LEU A 495 -9.44 -15.12 -6.76
C LEU A 495 -8.03 -14.71 -6.35
N GLY A 496 -7.75 -13.40 -6.36
CA GLY A 496 -6.49 -12.86 -5.86
C GLY A 496 -6.22 -13.22 -4.41
N VAL A 497 -7.25 -13.16 -3.54
CA VAL A 497 -7.15 -13.60 -2.13
C VAL A 497 -6.80 -15.09 -2.06
N ALA A 498 -7.45 -15.96 -2.86
CA ALA A 498 -7.15 -17.39 -2.87
C ALA A 498 -5.70 -17.67 -3.27
N VAL A 499 -5.20 -17.01 -4.32
CA VAL A 499 -3.83 -17.15 -4.80
C VAL A 499 -2.83 -16.61 -3.77
N PHE A 500 -3.09 -15.43 -3.19
CA PHE A 500 -2.26 -14.84 -2.13
C PHE A 500 -2.16 -15.76 -0.91
N LEU A 501 -3.29 -16.29 -0.45
CA LEU A 501 -3.34 -17.18 0.71
C LEU A 501 -2.55 -18.47 0.48
N SER A 502 -2.65 -19.05 -0.74
CA SER A 502 -1.81 -20.18 -1.13
C SER A 502 -0.33 -19.84 -1.05
N GLY A 503 0.07 -18.70 -1.66
CA GLY A 503 1.46 -18.24 -1.64
C GLY A 503 1.99 -18.04 -0.22
N ALA A 504 1.28 -17.25 0.60
CA ALA A 504 1.73 -16.87 1.92
C ALA A 504 1.87 -18.07 2.89
N LEU A 505 0.89 -18.97 2.93
CA LEU A 505 0.92 -20.10 3.85
C LEU A 505 1.79 -21.27 3.35
N LEU A 506 1.83 -21.52 2.05
CA LEU A 506 2.68 -22.58 1.51
C LEU A 506 4.17 -22.19 1.52
N VAL A 507 4.53 -20.94 1.25
CA VAL A 507 5.92 -20.51 1.39
C VAL A 507 6.40 -20.68 2.83
N GLU A 508 5.57 -20.35 3.80
CA GLU A 508 5.94 -20.51 5.22
C GLU A 508 6.02 -21.98 5.64
N ALA A 509 5.10 -22.82 5.12
CA ALA A 509 5.05 -24.25 5.47
C ALA A 509 6.16 -25.07 4.80
N LEU A 510 6.58 -24.73 3.58
CA LEU A 510 7.39 -25.59 2.72
C LEU A 510 8.78 -25.02 2.42
N SER A 511 9.12 -23.84 2.92
CA SER A 511 10.46 -23.26 2.72
C SER A 511 11.53 -24.12 3.36
N LEU A 512 12.62 -24.29 2.63
CA LEU A 512 13.85 -24.89 3.14
C LEU A 512 14.93 -23.81 3.20
N GLN A 513 15.78 -23.89 4.22
CA GLN A 513 16.91 -22.98 4.40
C GLN A 513 18.16 -23.78 4.80
N ARG A 514 19.30 -23.41 4.21
CA ARG A 514 20.63 -23.86 4.58
C ARG A 514 21.54 -22.66 4.70
N GLU A 515 22.28 -22.59 5.78
CA GLU A 515 23.33 -21.62 6.00
C GLU A 515 24.63 -22.40 6.23
N VAL A 516 25.61 -22.22 5.34
CA VAL A 516 26.79 -23.05 5.28
C VAL A 516 28.02 -22.20 4.96
N ALA A 517 29.18 -22.65 5.44
CA ALA A 517 30.47 -22.16 4.98
C ALA A 517 30.85 -22.96 3.71
N LEU A 518 31.09 -22.28 2.61
CA LEU A 518 31.51 -22.90 1.34
C LEU A 518 32.80 -22.26 0.83
N ALA A 519 33.74 -23.10 0.44
CA ALA A 519 34.93 -22.70 -0.30
C ALA A 519 34.79 -23.15 -1.79
N PRO A 520 35.53 -22.53 -2.72
CA PRO A 520 35.57 -22.98 -4.11
C PRO A 520 35.80 -24.49 -4.22
N GLY A 521 35.05 -25.16 -5.09
CA GLY A 521 35.05 -26.62 -5.27
C GLY A 521 34.11 -27.39 -4.33
N GLN A 522 33.52 -26.76 -3.34
CA GLN A 522 32.53 -27.38 -2.45
C GLN A 522 31.11 -27.26 -2.98
N GLN A 523 30.19 -28.09 -2.44
CA GLN A 523 28.78 -28.07 -2.83
C GLN A 523 27.85 -28.10 -1.64
N VAL A 524 26.63 -27.62 -1.85
CA VAL A 524 25.51 -27.70 -0.90
C VAL A 524 24.27 -28.24 -1.58
N GLN A 525 23.55 -29.12 -0.91
CA GLN A 525 22.27 -29.65 -1.39
C GLN A 525 21.10 -29.01 -0.63
N ILE A 526 20.04 -28.66 -1.35
CA ILE A 526 18.78 -28.18 -0.80
C ILE A 526 17.59 -28.71 -1.61
N GLY A 527 16.77 -29.57 -1.03
CA GLY A 527 15.69 -30.27 -1.73
C GLY A 527 16.24 -31.05 -2.93
N ARG A 528 15.75 -30.70 -4.13
CA ARG A 528 16.17 -31.34 -5.41
C ARG A 528 17.33 -30.59 -6.10
N TYR A 529 17.88 -29.56 -5.46
CA TYR A 529 18.97 -28.77 -6.05
C TYR A 529 20.30 -29.07 -5.37
N ALA A 530 21.34 -29.11 -6.16
CA ALA A 530 22.74 -29.09 -5.72
C ALA A 530 23.39 -27.82 -6.30
N LEU A 531 24.12 -27.09 -5.47
CA LEU A 531 24.85 -25.89 -5.85
C LEU A 531 26.34 -26.14 -5.64
N HIS A 532 27.11 -26.08 -6.73
CA HIS A 532 28.57 -26.14 -6.69
C HIS A 532 29.13 -24.73 -6.68
N PHE A 533 29.92 -24.42 -5.68
CA PHE A 533 30.55 -23.12 -5.53
C PHE A 533 31.88 -23.13 -6.31
N ASP A 534 31.90 -22.48 -7.50
CA ASP A 534 33.06 -22.56 -8.39
C ASP A 534 34.12 -21.54 -8.00
N THR A 535 33.81 -20.25 -8.07
CA THR A 535 34.79 -19.17 -7.89
C THR A 535 34.15 -17.97 -7.22
N VAL A 536 34.99 -17.11 -6.63
CA VAL A 536 34.64 -15.73 -6.28
C VAL A 536 35.56 -14.80 -7.08
N GLU A 537 34.96 -13.84 -7.76
CA GLU A 537 35.65 -12.88 -8.61
C GLU A 537 35.38 -11.46 -8.13
N GLU A 538 36.43 -10.64 -8.07
CA GLU A 538 36.25 -9.21 -7.83
C GLU A 538 35.87 -8.50 -9.11
N LEU A 539 34.74 -7.79 -9.10
CA LEU A 539 34.23 -7.01 -10.24
C LEU A 539 34.08 -5.54 -9.87
N ARG A 540 34.35 -4.66 -10.84
CA ARG A 540 34.15 -3.22 -10.68
C ARG A 540 32.85 -2.81 -11.35
N GLY A 541 31.90 -2.30 -10.55
CA GLY A 541 30.69 -1.63 -11.00
C GLY A 541 30.89 -0.13 -11.20
N PRO A 542 29.82 0.60 -11.55
CA PRO A 542 29.89 2.06 -11.80
C PRO A 542 30.42 2.87 -10.60
N ASN A 543 29.99 2.54 -9.39
CA ASN A 543 30.32 3.22 -8.14
C ASN A 543 30.53 2.24 -6.96
N TYR A 544 30.78 0.97 -7.27
CA TYR A 544 31.06 -0.07 -6.26
C TYR A 544 32.08 -1.09 -6.78
N VAL A 545 32.64 -1.84 -5.85
CA VAL A 545 33.39 -3.06 -6.13
C VAL A 545 32.61 -4.22 -5.53
N SER A 546 32.43 -5.32 -6.26
CA SER A 546 31.71 -6.49 -5.77
C SER A 546 32.58 -7.74 -5.75
N ASP A 547 32.39 -8.57 -4.73
CA ASP A 547 32.81 -9.96 -4.72
C ASP A 547 31.64 -10.78 -5.27
N ARG A 548 31.80 -11.38 -6.46
CA ARG A 548 30.78 -12.18 -7.14
C ARG A 548 31.10 -13.67 -7.01
N ALA A 549 30.20 -14.38 -6.32
CA ALA A 549 30.25 -15.83 -6.25
C ALA A 549 29.54 -16.44 -7.45
N ASN A 550 30.22 -17.37 -8.13
CA ASN A 550 29.67 -18.16 -9.23
C ASN A 550 29.26 -19.53 -8.69
N LEU A 551 27.96 -19.87 -8.77
CA LEU A 551 27.43 -21.13 -8.28
C LEU A 551 26.73 -21.86 -9.42
N GLN A 552 27.28 -23.01 -9.83
CA GLN A 552 26.61 -23.91 -10.78
C GLN A 552 25.46 -24.61 -10.09
N VAL A 553 24.31 -24.59 -10.72
CA VAL A 553 23.08 -25.17 -10.18
C VAL A 553 22.69 -26.41 -10.94
N PHE A 554 22.50 -27.50 -10.22
CA PHE A 554 21.98 -28.77 -10.72
C PHE A 554 20.60 -29.01 -10.08
N LYS A 555 19.71 -29.63 -10.84
CA LYS A 555 18.42 -30.11 -10.36
C LYS A 555 18.26 -31.56 -10.78
N ASP A 556 18.13 -32.47 -9.80
CA ASP A 556 18.12 -33.91 -10.02
C ASP A 556 19.32 -34.35 -10.92
N ASP A 557 20.52 -33.89 -10.57
CA ASP A 557 21.82 -34.10 -11.24
C ASP A 557 21.95 -33.50 -12.66
N ALA A 558 20.91 -32.85 -13.19
CA ALA A 558 20.97 -32.14 -14.47
C ALA A 558 21.38 -30.67 -14.27
N PRO A 559 22.34 -30.12 -15.03
CA PRO A 559 22.71 -28.71 -14.94
C PRO A 559 21.55 -27.81 -15.41
N VAL A 560 21.20 -26.81 -14.61
CA VAL A 560 20.09 -25.89 -14.90
C VAL A 560 20.53 -24.44 -15.03
N GLY A 561 21.80 -24.13 -14.82
CA GLY A 561 22.37 -22.78 -15.00
C GLY A 561 23.34 -22.38 -13.91
N VAL A 562 23.76 -21.11 -13.93
CA VAL A 562 24.67 -20.52 -12.96
C VAL A 562 23.93 -19.39 -12.23
N LEU A 563 24.18 -19.25 -10.92
CA LEU A 563 23.74 -18.14 -10.12
C LEU A 563 24.95 -17.28 -9.73
N HIS A 564 24.75 -15.96 -9.74
CA HIS A 564 25.77 -14.97 -9.44
C HIS A 564 25.31 -14.16 -8.21
N ALA A 565 25.71 -14.58 -7.01
CA ALA A 565 25.45 -13.83 -5.79
C ALA A 565 26.59 -12.85 -5.53
N GLU A 566 26.25 -11.59 -5.23
CA GLU A 566 27.26 -10.54 -5.06
C GLU A 566 27.24 -9.96 -3.67
N LYS A 567 28.42 -9.51 -3.22
CA LYS A 567 28.59 -8.61 -2.09
C LYS A 567 29.24 -7.34 -2.57
N ARG A 568 28.48 -6.26 -2.59
CA ARG A 568 28.91 -4.95 -3.12
C ARG A 568 29.43 -4.06 -2.01
N ARG A 569 30.57 -3.40 -2.26
CA ARG A 569 31.16 -2.36 -1.42
C ARG A 569 31.12 -1.05 -2.19
N TYR A 570 30.31 -0.10 -1.73
CA TYR A 570 30.13 1.19 -2.38
C TYR A 570 31.26 2.16 -2.03
N ALA A 571 31.69 2.97 -3.03
CA ALA A 571 32.90 3.78 -2.93
C ALA A 571 32.80 4.93 -1.92
N SER A 572 31.61 5.47 -1.70
CA SER A 572 31.40 6.70 -0.94
C SER A 572 31.11 6.52 0.55
N GLY A 573 30.97 5.28 1.07
CA GLY A 573 30.59 5.12 2.47
C GLY A 573 31.05 3.83 3.13
N GLY A 574 31.76 2.96 2.42
CA GLY A 574 32.21 1.67 2.96
C GLY A 574 31.07 0.71 3.33
N GLN A 575 29.83 1.06 3.01
CA GLN A 575 28.67 0.20 3.25
C GLN A 575 28.72 -1.00 2.31
N THR A 576 28.47 -2.18 2.87
CA THR A 576 28.37 -3.42 2.12
C THR A 576 26.91 -3.81 1.96
N LEU A 577 26.54 -4.21 0.74
CA LEU A 577 25.21 -4.70 0.42
C LEU A 577 25.32 -6.11 -0.18
N THR A 578 24.40 -6.99 0.20
CA THR A 578 24.29 -8.34 -0.34
C THR A 578 23.24 -8.37 -1.42
N GLU A 579 23.67 -8.65 -2.66
CA GLU A 579 22.79 -8.86 -3.82
C GLU A 579 22.51 -10.34 -3.98
N ALA A 580 21.29 -10.72 -3.74
CA ALA A 580 20.90 -12.12 -3.83
C ALA A 580 20.73 -12.59 -5.27
N ALA A 581 21.24 -13.78 -5.56
CA ALA A 581 20.98 -14.45 -6.82
C ALA A 581 19.72 -15.30 -6.73
N ILE A 582 18.75 -15.06 -7.61
CA ILE A 582 17.47 -15.75 -7.58
C ILE A 582 17.22 -16.46 -8.91
N ARG A 583 16.97 -17.77 -8.85
CA ARG A 583 16.43 -18.52 -9.96
C ARG A 583 14.91 -18.60 -9.82
N PRO A 584 14.16 -17.85 -10.63
CA PRO A 584 12.71 -17.83 -10.52
C PRO A 584 12.06 -19.09 -11.09
N GLY A 585 10.96 -19.52 -10.46
CA GLY A 585 10.12 -20.59 -10.97
C GLY A 585 8.65 -20.39 -10.67
N PRO A 586 7.73 -20.94 -11.46
CA PRO A 586 6.29 -20.76 -11.26
C PRO A 586 5.77 -21.34 -9.94
N PHE A 587 6.45 -22.34 -9.40
CA PHE A 587 6.09 -23.01 -8.15
C PHE A 587 7.12 -22.82 -7.04
N GLY A 588 8.13 -21.96 -7.24
CA GLY A 588 9.08 -21.62 -6.20
C GLY A 588 10.40 -21.10 -6.75
N ASP A 589 11.09 -20.33 -5.93
CA ASP A 589 12.38 -19.73 -6.24
C ASP A 589 13.50 -20.45 -5.49
N LEU A 590 14.64 -20.65 -6.17
CA LEU A 590 15.90 -20.92 -5.53
C LEU A 590 16.63 -19.58 -5.33
N TYR A 591 16.95 -19.27 -4.08
CA TYR A 591 17.51 -18.00 -3.64
C TYR A 591 18.86 -18.25 -2.97
N VAL A 592 19.88 -17.47 -3.35
CA VAL A 592 21.24 -17.58 -2.80
C VAL A 592 21.73 -16.19 -2.42
N ALA A 593 22.22 -16.03 -1.20
CA ALA A 593 22.83 -14.80 -0.72
C ALA A 593 24.26 -15.09 -0.24
N LEU A 594 25.21 -14.25 -0.66
CA LEU A 594 26.60 -14.28 -0.24
C LEU A 594 26.76 -13.44 1.04
N GLY A 595 27.21 -14.07 2.12
CA GLY A 595 27.46 -13.43 3.40
C GLY A 595 28.90 -12.92 3.55
N GLU A 596 29.45 -13.01 4.77
CA GLU A 596 30.81 -12.56 5.07
C GLU A 596 31.87 -13.60 4.66
N PRO A 597 33.08 -13.16 4.30
CA PRO A 597 34.22 -14.04 4.15
C PRO A 597 34.65 -14.60 5.52
N LEU A 598 34.85 -15.93 5.58
CA LEU A 598 35.17 -16.66 6.81
C LEU A 598 36.66 -17.03 6.91
N GLY A 599 37.52 -16.58 5.99
CA GLY A 599 38.90 -16.99 5.87
C GLY A 599 39.08 -18.28 5.07
N ASN A 600 40.33 -18.61 4.68
CA ASN A 600 40.67 -19.78 3.87
C ASN A 600 39.84 -19.90 2.59
N GLN A 601 39.54 -18.78 1.94
CA GLN A 601 38.66 -18.68 0.75
C GLN A 601 37.21 -19.14 0.97
N ALA A 602 36.81 -19.46 2.20
CA ALA A 602 35.43 -19.82 2.52
C ALA A 602 34.56 -18.58 2.75
N TRP A 603 33.29 -18.69 2.35
CA TRP A 603 32.26 -17.67 2.49
C TRP A 603 31.04 -18.24 3.20
N ALA A 604 30.38 -17.40 4.00
CA ALA A 604 29.04 -17.73 4.48
C ALA A 604 28.08 -17.67 3.30
N VAL A 605 27.39 -18.77 3.00
CA VAL A 605 26.42 -18.83 1.91
C VAL A 605 25.06 -19.25 2.47
N ARG A 606 24.05 -18.42 2.23
CA ARG A 606 22.67 -18.71 2.62
C ARG A 606 21.89 -19.12 1.39
N VAL A 607 21.31 -20.32 1.43
CA VAL A 607 20.51 -20.88 0.34
C VAL A 607 19.09 -21.12 0.84
N HIS A 608 18.10 -20.62 0.09
CA HIS A 608 16.69 -20.88 0.35
C HIS A 608 16.02 -21.51 -0.86
N LEU A 609 15.13 -22.47 -0.59
CA LEU A 609 14.10 -22.89 -1.52
C LEU A 609 12.77 -22.33 -1.02
N LYS A 610 12.11 -21.47 -1.84
CA LYS A 610 10.90 -20.72 -1.48
C LYS A 610 9.72 -21.15 -2.36
N PRO A 611 9.03 -22.27 -2.04
CA PRO A 611 7.88 -22.73 -2.82
C PRO A 611 6.74 -21.71 -2.79
N PHE A 612 6.11 -21.48 -3.93
CA PHE A 612 4.93 -20.63 -4.11
C PHE A 612 5.10 -19.14 -3.74
N VAL A 613 6.30 -18.63 -3.47
CA VAL A 613 6.52 -17.24 -3.07
C VAL A 613 5.97 -16.25 -4.10
N ARG A 614 6.06 -16.53 -5.40
CA ARG A 614 5.55 -15.67 -6.48
C ARG A 614 4.02 -15.54 -6.50
N TRP A 615 3.33 -16.51 -5.92
CA TRP A 615 1.86 -16.49 -5.82
C TRP A 615 1.36 -15.38 -4.88
N ILE A 616 2.19 -14.92 -3.94
CA ILE A 616 1.91 -13.77 -3.07
C ILE A 616 1.67 -12.53 -3.94
N TRP A 617 2.63 -12.19 -4.79
CA TRP A 617 2.55 -11.00 -5.65
C TRP A 617 1.53 -11.16 -6.76
N LEU A 618 1.40 -12.35 -7.35
CA LEU A 618 0.35 -12.66 -8.33
C LEU A 618 -1.05 -12.46 -7.73
N GLY A 619 -1.27 -12.93 -6.49
CA GLY A 619 -2.52 -12.73 -5.78
C GLY A 619 -2.83 -11.25 -5.53
N ALA A 620 -1.83 -10.48 -5.12
CA ALA A 620 -1.96 -9.03 -4.94
C ALA A 620 -2.29 -8.31 -6.25
N LEU A 621 -1.63 -8.66 -7.36
CA LEU A 621 -1.92 -8.08 -8.69
C LEU A 621 -3.34 -8.41 -9.17
N LEU A 622 -3.82 -9.63 -8.92
CA LEU A 622 -5.22 -10.00 -9.22
C LEU A 622 -6.22 -9.20 -8.39
N MET A 623 -5.93 -8.99 -7.10
CA MET A 623 -6.76 -8.13 -6.23
C MET A 623 -6.81 -6.70 -6.76
N ALA A 624 -5.66 -6.11 -7.10
CA ALA A 624 -5.57 -4.77 -7.64
C ALA A 624 -6.30 -4.63 -8.98
N LEU A 625 -6.13 -5.59 -9.88
CA LEU A 625 -6.87 -5.65 -11.14
C LEU A 625 -8.38 -5.71 -10.90
N GLY A 626 -8.83 -6.48 -9.91
CA GLY A 626 -10.24 -6.55 -9.50
C GLY A 626 -10.78 -5.18 -9.08
N GLY A 627 -10.03 -4.41 -8.30
CA GLY A 627 -10.38 -3.05 -7.91
C GLY A 627 -10.46 -2.09 -9.10
N LEU A 628 -9.48 -2.13 -10.03
CA LEU A 628 -9.47 -1.29 -11.24
C LEU A 628 -10.64 -1.62 -12.18
N VAL A 629 -10.94 -2.91 -12.38
CA VAL A 629 -12.10 -3.35 -13.17
C VAL A 629 -13.41 -2.86 -12.54
N THR A 630 -13.52 -2.92 -11.20
CA THR A 630 -14.66 -2.36 -10.47
C THR A 630 -14.78 -0.85 -10.69
N ALA A 631 -13.68 -0.10 -10.60
CA ALA A 631 -13.67 1.35 -10.81
C ALA A 631 -14.12 1.74 -12.24
N ALA A 632 -13.86 0.89 -13.23
CA ALA A 632 -14.24 1.09 -14.62
C ALA A 632 -15.74 0.82 -14.93
N ASP A 633 -16.55 0.40 -13.94
CA ASP A 633 -17.97 0.10 -14.17
C ASP A 633 -18.73 1.33 -14.68
N ARG A 634 -19.41 1.15 -15.82
CA ARG A 634 -20.14 2.23 -16.49
C ARG A 634 -21.24 2.87 -15.64
N ARG A 635 -21.74 2.17 -14.62
CA ARG A 635 -22.76 2.69 -13.69
C ARG A 635 -22.28 3.88 -12.89
N PHE A 636 -20.99 3.99 -12.64
CA PHE A 636 -20.40 5.13 -11.92
C PHE A 636 -20.30 6.40 -12.76
N ARG A 637 -20.39 6.27 -14.10
CA ARG A 637 -20.27 7.38 -15.06
C ARG A 637 -21.62 7.92 -15.56
N ARG A 638 -22.72 7.17 -15.36
CA ARG A 638 -24.05 7.60 -15.77
C ARG A 638 -24.64 8.53 -14.71
N SER A 639 -25.06 9.73 -15.14
CA SER A 639 -25.97 10.54 -14.32
C SER A 639 -27.24 9.71 -14.07
N PRO A 640 -27.77 9.63 -12.86
CA PRO A 640 -29.09 9.08 -12.64
C PRO A 640 -30.06 9.91 -13.47
N GLU A 641 -30.80 9.30 -14.39
CA GLU A 641 -32.00 9.92 -14.95
C GLU A 641 -32.87 10.38 -13.78
N ILE A 642 -33.22 11.64 -13.77
CA ILE A 642 -34.18 12.21 -12.85
C ILE A 642 -35.48 11.42 -13.11
N GLN A 643 -35.74 10.41 -12.29
CA GLN A 643 -37.10 9.92 -12.12
C GLN A 643 -37.79 10.96 -11.24
N ASP A 644 -38.27 12.02 -11.88
CA ASP A 644 -39.29 12.87 -11.32
C ASP A 644 -40.57 12.00 -11.25
N GLY A 645 -40.93 11.57 -10.03
CA GLY A 645 -42.13 10.86 -9.70
C GLY A 645 -42.35 10.93 -8.19
#